data_7cdea9d20b2adf2a0add3e67e0c05e49
#
_entry.id   7cdea9d20b2adf2a0add3e67e0c05e49
#
_cell.length_a   1.000
_cell.length_b   1.000
_cell.length_c   1.000
_cell.angle_alpha   90.00
_cell.angle_beta   90.00
_cell.angle_gamma   90.00
#
_symmetry.space_group_name_H-M   'P 1'
#
loop_
_entity.id
_entity.type
_entity.pdbx_description
1 polymer ?
#
loop_
_entity_poly.entity_id
_entity_poly.type
_entity_poly.pdbx_seq_one_letter_code
_entity_poly.pdbx_strand_id
1 'polypeptide(L)'
;MPRSFPLEKTRNIGIMAHIDAGKTTTTERILFYTGKTHKLGETHEGAATMDWMEQEQERGITITSAATTAQWKNHRINIIDTPGHVDFTVEVERSLRVLDGAVTVLCAKGGVEPQSETVWRQAEKYGVPRMIFVNKMDIMGADFFRVVQMVKDRLKANAVPVQLPIGAEDSFIGIIDLVEMNAEIYKDQLGKEFEVTEIPADMADLAQEWREKLIESVAETDEELMMKFLEGEEFTVKEIKDVIRKETIGGRMVPMFCGSAYRNKGVQMMLDGVVDYMPSPLDIPPIKGIDPTTEEEVERVADDKGPFSALAFKIMADPFVGKLAFFRVYSGTLTTGSYVYNSTKGKKERIGRILQMHANHRQEIEEVYSGDIAASVGLKFTTTGDTLCDEKAEVILESMNFPDPVIEIAIEPKTKAGQEKMGIALAKLAEEDPTFKTYTNAETGQTIIAGMGELHLEIIVDRLLREFKVEANVGKPQVSYKETLTGTADIDNKYAKQSGGRGQYGHVKIRVYPREAGAGFEFKNSIVGGAIPKEYIPKIEEGIVEAMENGPIAGYQVVDVGVELYDGSYHEVDSSEMAFKIAASMAFREAAKKAKPVLLEPIMKVEVTVPEDYMGDVIGDISSRRGRIEGSDMNMGAVAIRAFVPLSEMFGYATDLRSKTQGRGVYVMQMDHFEKLPDNLIEKINK
;
A
#
# COMPACT_ATOMS: atom_id res chain seq x y z
N MET A 1 13.90 -14.17 -28.58
CA MET A 1 14.00 -15.61 -28.23
C MET A 1 12.67 -16.06 -27.65
N PRO A 2 12.25 -17.32 -27.72
CA PRO A 2 11.05 -17.74 -27.00
C PRO A 2 11.26 -17.53 -25.50
N ARG A 3 10.19 -17.17 -24.78
CA ARG A 3 10.24 -16.98 -23.32
C ARG A 3 10.79 -18.23 -22.62
N SER A 4 11.55 -18.02 -21.55
CA SER A 4 12.23 -19.10 -20.82
C SER A 4 11.26 -19.95 -20.01
N PHE A 5 10.17 -19.35 -19.53
CA PHE A 5 9.12 -20.00 -18.73
C PHE A 5 7.74 -19.65 -19.31
N PRO A 6 6.87 -20.63 -19.54
CA PRO A 6 5.51 -20.36 -19.99
C PRO A 6 4.70 -19.64 -18.89
N LEU A 7 3.62 -18.95 -19.29
CA LEU A 7 2.80 -18.15 -18.38
C LEU A 7 2.23 -18.93 -17.20
N GLU A 8 1.79 -20.17 -17.43
CA GLU A 8 1.28 -21.06 -16.39
C GLU A 8 2.33 -21.42 -15.32
N LYS A 9 3.62 -21.28 -15.63
CA LYS A 9 4.75 -21.51 -14.72
C LYS A 9 5.36 -20.21 -14.17
N THR A 10 4.68 -19.12 -14.31
CA THR A 10 5.07 -17.83 -13.72
C THR A 10 4.22 -17.55 -12.47
N ARG A 11 4.85 -17.01 -11.42
CA ARG A 11 4.19 -16.54 -10.20
C ARG A 11 4.67 -15.14 -9.88
N ASN A 12 3.75 -14.21 -9.67
CA ASN A 12 4.06 -12.85 -9.25
C ASN A 12 3.52 -12.68 -7.83
N ILE A 13 4.39 -12.76 -6.85
CA ILE A 13 3.99 -12.76 -5.44
C ILE A 13 4.59 -11.59 -4.68
N GLY A 14 3.84 -11.10 -3.69
CA GLY A 14 4.32 -10.17 -2.68
C GLY A 14 4.57 -10.87 -1.36
N ILE A 15 5.59 -10.43 -0.64
CA ILE A 15 5.79 -10.82 0.76
C ILE A 15 5.32 -9.67 1.63
N MET A 16 4.27 -9.91 2.42
CA MET A 16 3.65 -8.95 3.32
C MET A 16 3.85 -9.37 4.77
N ALA A 17 4.08 -8.42 5.66
CA ALA A 17 4.21 -8.71 7.07
C ALA A 17 4.10 -7.43 7.91
N HIS A 18 3.81 -7.57 9.21
CA HIS A 18 4.07 -6.51 10.17
C HIS A 18 5.59 -6.41 10.48
N ILE A 19 5.97 -5.35 11.16
CA ILE A 19 7.35 -5.14 11.60
C ILE A 19 7.79 -6.33 12.47
N ASP A 20 9.02 -6.77 12.28
CA ASP A 20 9.62 -7.90 13.02
C ASP A 20 8.94 -9.27 12.86
N ALA A 21 8.01 -9.47 11.94
CA ALA A 21 7.50 -10.82 11.64
C ALA A 21 8.54 -11.74 10.97
N GLY A 22 9.65 -11.16 10.51
CA GLY A 22 10.71 -11.88 9.81
C GLY A 22 10.54 -11.93 8.30
N LYS A 23 9.91 -10.90 7.72
CA LYS A 23 9.70 -10.77 6.29
C LYS A 23 11.00 -10.82 5.50
N THR A 24 11.94 -9.91 5.77
CA THR A 24 13.24 -9.86 5.09
C THR A 24 14.03 -11.17 5.27
N THR A 25 14.03 -11.75 6.48
CA THR A 25 14.64 -13.06 6.71
C THR A 25 14.02 -14.14 5.85
N THR A 26 12.69 -14.15 5.69
CA THR A 26 11.99 -15.12 4.84
C THR A 26 12.40 -14.93 3.38
N THR A 27 12.43 -13.70 2.88
CA THR A 27 12.85 -13.38 1.51
C THR A 27 14.31 -13.77 1.25
N GLU A 28 15.21 -13.49 2.18
CA GLU A 28 16.62 -13.91 2.09
C GLU A 28 16.77 -15.44 2.02
N ARG A 29 15.96 -16.19 2.77
CA ARG A 29 15.96 -17.67 2.70
C ARG A 29 15.41 -18.17 1.37
N ILE A 30 14.41 -17.52 0.80
CA ILE A 30 13.94 -17.82 -0.55
C ILE A 30 15.08 -17.64 -1.56
N LEU A 31 15.81 -16.53 -1.52
CA LEU A 31 16.94 -16.27 -2.39
C LEU A 31 18.07 -17.31 -2.23
N PHE A 32 18.33 -17.73 -1.01
CA PHE A 32 19.32 -18.74 -0.71
C PHE A 32 18.93 -20.13 -1.29
N TYR A 33 17.72 -20.59 -1.04
CA TYR A 33 17.28 -21.91 -1.53
C TYR A 33 17.09 -21.94 -3.04
N THR A 34 16.80 -20.82 -3.66
CA THR A 34 16.71 -20.71 -5.12
C THR A 34 18.06 -20.46 -5.81
N GLY A 35 19.16 -20.46 -5.03
CA GLY A 35 20.52 -20.32 -5.54
C GLY A 35 20.89 -18.92 -6.05
N LYS A 36 20.11 -17.90 -5.69
CA LYS A 36 20.37 -16.51 -6.06
C LYS A 36 21.43 -15.84 -5.17
N THR A 37 21.55 -16.30 -3.93
CA THR A 37 22.61 -15.90 -3.00
C THR A 37 23.37 -17.09 -2.49
N HIS A 38 24.67 -16.93 -2.23
CA HIS A 38 25.53 -17.99 -1.70
C HIS A 38 25.72 -17.89 -0.17
N LYS A 39 25.30 -16.79 0.42
CA LYS A 39 25.39 -16.51 1.85
C LYS A 39 24.00 -16.26 2.39
N LEU A 40 23.76 -16.69 3.62
CA LEU A 40 22.57 -16.33 4.38
C LEU A 40 22.75 -14.87 4.84
N GLY A 41 21.95 -13.95 4.29
CA GLY A 41 21.89 -12.57 4.75
C GLY A 41 21.17 -12.51 6.12
N GLU A 42 21.83 -11.96 7.13
CA GLU A 42 21.23 -11.70 8.43
C GLU A 42 20.84 -10.22 8.54
N THR A 43 19.59 -9.95 8.83
CA THR A 43 19.04 -8.57 8.93
C THR A 43 19.71 -7.79 10.06
N HIS A 44 20.01 -8.43 11.19
CA HIS A 44 20.67 -7.79 12.33
C HIS A 44 22.14 -7.43 12.10
N GLU A 45 22.77 -8.00 11.07
CA GLU A 45 24.15 -7.71 10.70
C GLU A 45 24.24 -6.74 9.52
N GLY A 46 23.10 -6.22 9.01
CA GLY A 46 23.05 -5.35 7.84
C GLY A 46 23.48 -6.02 6.53
N ALA A 47 23.44 -7.36 6.49
CA ALA A 47 23.91 -8.17 5.38
C ALA A 47 22.76 -8.64 4.44
N ALA A 48 21.53 -8.17 4.64
CA ALA A 48 20.40 -8.54 3.84
C ALA A 48 20.51 -7.93 2.44
N THR A 49 20.31 -8.78 1.41
CA THR A 49 20.46 -8.40 0.00
C THR A 49 19.30 -7.54 -0.50
N MET A 50 18.11 -7.76 0.08
CA MET A 50 16.89 -7.04 -0.30
C MET A 50 16.79 -5.66 0.34
N ASP A 51 17.29 -5.46 1.54
CA ASP A 51 17.39 -4.17 2.21
C ASP A 51 18.68 -3.47 1.75
N TRP A 52 18.61 -2.82 0.59
CA TRP A 52 19.79 -2.26 -0.09
C TRP A 52 20.14 -0.83 0.35
N MET A 53 19.19 -0.13 0.98
CA MET A 53 19.43 1.21 1.51
C MET A 53 20.17 1.14 2.85
N GLU A 54 21.12 2.06 3.07
CA GLU A 54 21.83 2.15 4.35
C GLU A 54 20.85 2.34 5.52
N GLN A 55 19.78 3.10 5.33
CA GLN A 55 18.73 3.34 6.32
C GLN A 55 17.94 2.07 6.67
N GLU A 56 17.67 1.21 5.69
CA GLU A 56 17.03 -0.08 5.90
C GLU A 56 17.91 -0.99 6.76
N GLN A 57 19.19 -1.05 6.41
CA GLN A 57 20.18 -1.87 7.13
C GLN A 57 20.42 -1.38 8.56
N GLU A 58 20.54 -0.07 8.78
CA GLU A 58 20.77 0.53 10.09
C GLU A 58 19.55 0.36 11.02
N ARG A 59 18.34 0.45 10.46
CA ARG A 59 17.08 0.39 11.23
C ARG A 59 16.49 -1.02 11.31
N GLY A 60 16.95 -1.94 10.48
CA GLY A 60 16.41 -3.31 10.37
C GLY A 60 14.98 -3.36 9.85
N ILE A 61 14.54 -2.37 9.06
CA ILE A 61 13.20 -2.29 8.47
C ILE A 61 13.27 -2.08 6.96
N THR A 62 12.38 -2.70 6.21
CA THR A 62 12.21 -2.41 4.79
C THR A 62 11.44 -1.11 4.61
N ILE A 63 12.00 -0.18 3.86
CA ILE A 63 11.45 1.15 3.57
C ILE A 63 10.83 1.17 2.18
N THR A 64 11.58 0.66 1.19
CA THR A 64 11.15 0.62 -0.21
C THR A 64 10.93 -0.81 -0.65
N SER A 65 9.91 -1.03 -1.50
CA SER A 65 9.71 -2.35 -2.09
C SER A 65 10.88 -2.72 -3.00
N ALA A 66 11.36 -3.94 -2.89
CA ALA A 66 12.41 -4.49 -3.75
C ALA A 66 11.85 -5.64 -4.58
N ALA A 67 12.20 -5.66 -5.87
CA ALA A 67 11.77 -6.72 -6.77
C ALA A 67 12.93 -7.68 -7.08
N THR A 68 12.67 -8.97 -7.05
CA THR A 68 13.63 -10.00 -7.41
C THR A 68 12.96 -11.13 -8.16
N THR A 69 13.75 -11.91 -8.89
CA THR A 69 13.27 -13.07 -9.63
C THR A 69 14.03 -14.31 -9.18
N ALA A 70 13.29 -15.32 -8.81
CA ALA A 70 13.78 -16.63 -8.38
C ALA A 70 13.23 -17.75 -9.28
N GLN A 71 13.80 -18.95 -9.14
CA GLN A 71 13.32 -20.15 -9.84
C GLN A 71 13.17 -21.28 -8.83
N TRP A 72 12.01 -21.94 -8.84
CA TRP A 72 11.73 -23.08 -7.98
C TRP A 72 10.89 -24.13 -8.71
N LYS A 73 11.26 -25.40 -8.62
CA LYS A 73 10.54 -26.52 -9.27
C LYS A 73 10.08 -26.22 -10.71
N ASN A 74 11.00 -25.70 -11.55
CA ASN A 74 10.75 -25.33 -12.94
C ASN A 74 9.65 -24.22 -13.11
N HIS A 75 9.48 -23.38 -12.09
CA HIS A 75 8.65 -22.17 -12.13
C HIS A 75 9.52 -20.92 -11.95
N ARG A 76 9.11 -19.84 -12.58
CA ARG A 76 9.65 -18.52 -12.37
C ARG A 76 8.80 -17.81 -11.31
N ILE A 77 9.44 -17.34 -10.26
CA ILE A 77 8.79 -16.62 -9.19
C ILE A 77 9.36 -15.21 -9.14
N ASN A 78 8.54 -14.22 -9.51
CA ASN A 78 8.85 -12.81 -9.29
C ASN A 78 8.34 -12.45 -7.90
N ILE A 79 9.21 -11.87 -7.09
CA ILE A 79 8.92 -11.55 -5.69
C ILE A 79 9.06 -10.06 -5.53
N ILE A 80 8.05 -9.41 -4.95
CA ILE A 80 8.12 -8.03 -4.48
C ILE A 80 8.09 -8.06 -2.95
N ASP A 81 9.19 -7.67 -2.35
CA ASP A 81 9.28 -7.48 -0.90
C ASP A 81 8.70 -6.12 -0.52
N THR A 82 7.65 -6.10 0.31
CA THR A 82 6.91 -4.87 0.63
C THR A 82 7.29 -4.34 2.01
N PRO A 83 7.27 -3.02 2.26
CA PRO A 83 7.47 -2.48 3.60
C PRO A 83 6.45 -3.01 4.61
N GLY A 84 6.86 -3.13 5.86
CA GLY A 84 5.95 -3.52 6.96
C GLY A 84 5.47 -2.35 7.81
N HIS A 85 5.99 -1.13 7.60
CA HIS A 85 5.67 0.04 8.41
C HIS A 85 4.50 0.84 7.84
N VAL A 86 3.63 1.36 8.72
CA VAL A 86 2.42 2.11 8.33
C VAL A 86 2.69 3.38 7.53
N ASP A 87 3.82 4.04 7.74
CA ASP A 87 4.20 5.24 6.98
C ASP A 87 4.47 4.93 5.50
N PHE A 88 4.68 3.65 5.16
CA PHE A 88 4.97 3.17 3.81
C PHE A 88 3.84 2.30 3.22
N THR A 89 2.63 2.40 3.74
CA THR A 89 1.46 1.63 3.26
C THR A 89 1.19 1.84 1.78
N VAL A 90 1.55 2.99 1.23
CA VAL A 90 1.43 3.28 -0.21
C VAL A 90 2.37 2.44 -1.06
N GLU A 91 3.58 2.14 -0.56
CA GLU A 91 4.49 1.19 -1.21
C GLU A 91 3.88 -0.21 -1.26
N VAL A 92 3.19 -0.61 -0.19
CA VAL A 92 2.45 -1.88 -0.15
C VAL A 92 1.32 -1.86 -1.17
N GLU A 93 0.52 -0.80 -1.21
CA GLU A 93 -0.62 -0.67 -2.12
C GLU A 93 -0.18 -0.69 -3.59
N ARG A 94 0.89 0.02 -3.94
CA ARG A 94 1.50 -0.02 -5.28
C ARG A 94 1.93 -1.43 -5.68
N SER A 95 2.56 -2.13 -4.75
CA SER A 95 3.02 -3.49 -4.98
C SER A 95 1.85 -4.46 -5.16
N LEU A 96 0.85 -4.40 -4.29
CA LEU A 96 -0.35 -5.25 -4.36
C LEU A 96 -1.10 -5.10 -5.68
N ARG A 97 -1.09 -3.91 -6.28
CA ARG A 97 -1.76 -3.63 -7.55
C ARG A 97 -1.20 -4.43 -8.73
N VAL A 98 0.07 -4.82 -8.65
CA VAL A 98 0.78 -5.52 -9.73
C VAL A 98 1.11 -6.97 -9.42
N LEU A 99 0.64 -7.47 -8.28
CA LEU A 99 0.84 -8.85 -7.84
C LEU A 99 -0.36 -9.73 -8.19
N ASP A 100 -0.08 -11.01 -8.42
CA ASP A 100 -1.09 -12.04 -8.65
C ASP A 100 -1.47 -12.76 -7.37
N GLY A 101 -0.57 -12.79 -6.39
CA GLY A 101 -0.80 -13.39 -5.09
C GLY A 101 0.14 -12.82 -4.03
N ALA A 102 -0.13 -13.11 -2.77
CA ALA A 102 0.67 -12.63 -1.66
C ALA A 102 0.89 -13.70 -0.58
N VAL A 103 2.10 -13.72 -0.03
CA VAL A 103 2.44 -14.49 1.16
C VAL A 103 2.45 -13.55 2.35
N THR A 104 1.54 -13.76 3.29
CA THR A 104 1.48 -13.00 4.53
C THR A 104 2.28 -13.71 5.61
N VAL A 105 3.37 -13.10 6.06
CA VAL A 105 4.21 -13.63 7.12
C VAL A 105 3.70 -13.12 8.46
N LEU A 106 3.30 -14.03 9.33
CA LEU A 106 2.85 -13.74 10.69
C LEU A 106 3.84 -14.30 11.72
N CYS A 107 4.05 -13.60 12.82
CA CYS A 107 4.87 -14.10 13.91
C CYS A 107 4.09 -15.12 14.75
N ALA A 108 4.64 -16.30 15.01
CA ALA A 108 3.99 -17.33 15.83
C ALA A 108 3.66 -16.87 17.25
N LYS A 109 4.40 -15.89 17.80
CA LYS A 109 4.15 -15.27 19.10
C LYS A 109 3.16 -14.11 19.03
N GLY A 110 3.32 -13.17 18.08
CA GLY A 110 2.46 -11.99 17.94
C GLY A 110 1.12 -12.31 17.27
N GLY A 111 1.15 -13.19 16.28
CA GLY A 111 -0.02 -13.53 15.48
C GLY A 111 -0.44 -12.37 14.57
N VAL A 112 -1.73 -12.08 14.57
CA VAL A 112 -2.30 -10.96 13.80
C VAL A 112 -2.16 -9.67 14.60
N GLU A 113 -1.37 -8.74 14.09
CA GLU A 113 -1.16 -7.41 14.64
C GLU A 113 -1.90 -6.34 13.80
N PRO A 114 -2.11 -5.10 14.29
CA PRO A 114 -2.85 -4.07 13.56
C PRO A 114 -2.29 -3.78 12.18
N GLN A 115 -0.97 -3.81 12.03
CA GLN A 115 -0.31 -3.65 10.72
C GLN A 115 -0.66 -4.80 9.78
N SER A 116 -0.73 -6.03 10.32
CA SER A 116 -1.15 -7.20 9.53
C SER A 116 -2.59 -7.03 9.03
N GLU A 117 -3.49 -6.50 9.87
CA GLU A 117 -4.88 -6.22 9.49
C GLU A 117 -4.95 -5.17 8.37
N THR A 118 -4.14 -4.10 8.46
CA THR A 118 -4.11 -3.03 7.45
C THR A 118 -3.67 -3.56 6.09
N VAL A 119 -2.54 -4.28 6.06
CA VAL A 119 -2.01 -4.86 4.80
C VAL A 119 -2.96 -5.93 4.25
N TRP A 120 -3.60 -6.70 5.13
CA TRP A 120 -4.60 -7.68 4.75
C TRP A 120 -5.81 -7.05 4.06
N ARG A 121 -6.38 -5.97 4.63
CA ARG A 121 -7.49 -5.24 4.02
C ARG A 121 -7.12 -4.61 2.68
N GLN A 122 -5.89 -4.12 2.53
CA GLN A 122 -5.40 -3.61 1.25
C GLN A 122 -5.35 -4.74 0.20
N ALA A 123 -4.82 -5.92 0.55
CA ALA A 123 -4.82 -7.06 -0.34
C ALA A 123 -6.24 -7.52 -0.71
N GLU A 124 -7.17 -7.44 0.23
CA GLU A 124 -8.59 -7.77 0.01
C GLU A 124 -9.27 -6.77 -0.94
N LYS A 125 -9.01 -5.48 -0.77
CA LYS A 125 -9.49 -4.41 -1.66
C LYS A 125 -9.14 -4.67 -3.14
N TYR A 126 -7.96 -5.21 -3.39
CA TYR A 126 -7.49 -5.55 -4.74
C TYR A 126 -7.77 -7.00 -5.16
N GLY A 127 -8.48 -7.76 -4.33
CA GLY A 127 -8.81 -9.17 -4.63
C GLY A 127 -7.59 -10.08 -4.77
N VAL A 128 -6.47 -9.75 -4.14
CA VAL A 128 -5.22 -10.51 -4.24
C VAL A 128 -5.33 -11.81 -3.46
N PRO A 129 -5.19 -12.99 -4.10
CA PRO A 129 -5.11 -14.28 -3.43
C PRO A 129 -3.97 -14.33 -2.41
N ARG A 130 -4.22 -14.96 -1.27
CA ARG A 130 -3.29 -14.94 -0.12
C ARG A 130 -3.04 -16.32 0.43
N MET A 131 -1.82 -16.53 0.90
CA MET A 131 -1.43 -17.63 1.77
C MET A 131 -0.71 -17.08 2.99
N ILE A 132 -0.70 -17.82 4.09
CA ILE A 132 -0.06 -17.40 5.35
C ILE A 132 1.12 -18.30 5.66
N PHE A 133 2.23 -17.67 6.06
CA PHE A 133 3.39 -18.35 6.63
C PHE A 133 3.56 -17.91 8.08
N VAL A 134 3.26 -18.81 9.02
CA VAL A 134 3.47 -18.57 10.46
C VAL A 134 4.94 -18.80 10.78
N ASN A 135 5.68 -17.72 10.88
CA ASN A 135 7.12 -17.69 11.06
C ASN A 135 7.51 -17.59 12.54
N LYS A 136 8.78 -17.81 12.84
CA LYS A 136 9.35 -17.75 14.18
C LYS A 136 8.75 -18.81 15.14
N MET A 137 8.54 -20.03 14.66
CA MET A 137 8.09 -21.15 15.48
C MET A 137 9.12 -21.55 16.57
N ASP A 138 10.35 -21.03 16.48
CA ASP A 138 11.48 -21.29 17.37
C ASP A 138 11.58 -20.34 18.57
N ILE A 139 10.76 -19.29 18.66
CA ILE A 139 10.84 -18.30 19.73
C ILE A 139 9.92 -18.65 20.92
N MET A 140 10.30 -18.20 22.09
CA MET A 140 9.50 -18.39 23.32
C MET A 140 8.10 -17.76 23.18
N GLY A 141 7.05 -18.53 23.43
CA GLY A 141 5.66 -18.15 23.29
C GLY A 141 5.09 -18.36 21.86
N ALA A 142 5.78 -19.12 21.00
CA ALA A 142 5.28 -19.51 19.71
C ALA A 142 4.09 -20.47 19.83
N ASP A 143 2.96 -20.13 19.20
CA ASP A 143 1.73 -20.93 19.21
C ASP A 143 1.01 -20.82 17.87
N PHE A 144 1.16 -21.87 17.04
CA PHE A 144 0.57 -21.95 15.71
C PHE A 144 -0.97 -21.94 15.77
N PHE A 145 -1.56 -22.72 16.66
CA PHE A 145 -3.02 -22.89 16.73
C PHE A 145 -3.73 -21.60 17.17
N ARG A 146 -3.11 -20.87 18.08
CA ARG A 146 -3.57 -19.55 18.47
C ARG A 146 -3.54 -18.57 17.28
N VAL A 147 -2.49 -18.58 16.45
CA VAL A 147 -2.42 -17.75 15.26
C VAL A 147 -3.51 -18.13 14.26
N VAL A 148 -3.78 -19.41 14.04
CA VAL A 148 -4.90 -19.87 13.20
C VAL A 148 -6.22 -19.27 13.68
N GLN A 149 -6.48 -19.32 15.00
CA GLN A 149 -7.70 -18.76 15.57
C GLN A 149 -7.75 -17.23 15.41
N MET A 150 -6.63 -16.53 15.63
CA MET A 150 -6.56 -15.08 15.43
C MET A 150 -6.85 -14.67 13.99
N VAL A 151 -6.39 -15.43 12.99
CA VAL A 151 -6.69 -15.18 11.57
C VAL A 151 -8.19 -15.29 11.32
N LYS A 152 -8.85 -16.31 11.86
CA LYS A 152 -10.32 -16.47 11.75
C LYS A 152 -11.06 -15.34 12.44
N ASP A 153 -10.65 -14.94 13.63
CA ASP A 153 -11.36 -13.97 14.45
C ASP A 153 -11.15 -12.52 14.00
N ARG A 154 -9.91 -12.13 13.71
CA ARG A 154 -9.53 -10.75 13.39
C ARG A 154 -9.59 -10.43 11.90
N LEU A 155 -9.11 -11.34 11.05
CA LEU A 155 -9.09 -11.14 9.59
C LEU A 155 -10.38 -11.66 8.93
N LYS A 156 -11.23 -12.40 9.65
CA LYS A 156 -12.44 -13.06 9.11
C LYS A 156 -12.16 -13.93 7.90
N ALA A 157 -10.94 -14.48 7.83
CA ALA A 157 -10.48 -15.29 6.71
C ALA A 157 -10.74 -16.78 6.99
N ASN A 158 -11.08 -17.53 5.94
CA ASN A 158 -11.16 -18.99 6.00
C ASN A 158 -9.74 -19.57 6.02
N ALA A 159 -9.13 -19.57 7.20
CA ALA A 159 -7.79 -20.10 7.44
C ALA A 159 -7.81 -21.61 7.46
N VAL A 160 -7.09 -22.23 6.54
CA VAL A 160 -7.01 -23.70 6.39
C VAL A 160 -5.54 -24.13 6.54
N PRO A 161 -5.14 -24.66 7.70
CA PRO A 161 -3.82 -25.24 7.88
C PRO A 161 -3.60 -26.40 6.92
N VAL A 162 -2.54 -26.33 6.15
CA VAL A 162 -2.05 -27.41 5.29
C VAL A 162 -0.84 -28.13 5.91
N GLN A 163 -0.35 -27.57 7.00
CA GLN A 163 0.79 -28.05 7.76
C GLN A 163 0.55 -27.92 9.25
N LEU A 164 1.25 -28.76 10.04
CA LEU A 164 1.35 -28.60 11.49
C LEU A 164 2.82 -28.58 11.91
N PRO A 165 3.20 -27.76 12.92
CA PRO A 165 4.56 -27.80 13.45
C PRO A 165 4.79 -29.04 14.33
N ILE A 166 5.98 -29.61 14.24
CA ILE A 166 6.45 -30.65 15.18
C ILE A 166 7.26 -29.96 16.26
N GLY A 167 6.63 -29.78 17.43
CA GLY A 167 7.15 -28.98 18.51
C GLY A 167 6.98 -27.46 18.33
N ALA A 168 7.41 -26.70 19.32
CA ALA A 168 7.45 -25.24 19.32
C ALA A 168 8.66 -24.78 20.13
N GLU A 169 9.08 -23.53 19.96
CA GLU A 169 10.24 -22.97 20.63
C GLU A 169 11.51 -23.79 20.33
N ASP A 170 12.32 -24.11 21.36
CA ASP A 170 13.53 -24.92 21.19
C ASP A 170 13.24 -26.37 20.71
N SER A 171 12.02 -26.86 20.92
CA SER A 171 11.59 -28.20 20.47
C SER A 171 11.07 -28.24 19.03
N PHE A 172 11.06 -27.12 18.31
CA PHE A 172 10.63 -27.08 16.91
C PHE A 172 11.65 -27.77 16.00
N ILE A 173 11.35 -29.01 15.60
CA ILE A 173 12.28 -29.85 14.84
C ILE A 173 11.83 -30.16 13.41
N GLY A 174 10.54 -30.00 13.09
CA GLY A 174 10.01 -30.39 11.79
C GLY A 174 8.59 -29.93 11.56
N ILE A 175 8.02 -30.42 10.48
CA ILE A 175 6.70 -30.02 9.97
C ILE A 175 5.96 -31.26 9.48
N ILE A 176 4.68 -31.36 9.81
CA ILE A 176 3.76 -32.35 9.25
C ILE A 176 3.08 -31.73 8.04
N ASP A 177 3.10 -32.41 6.91
CA ASP A 177 2.28 -32.09 5.75
C ASP A 177 0.94 -32.82 5.85
N LEU A 178 -0.15 -32.05 5.98
CA LEU A 178 -1.50 -32.59 6.08
C LEU A 178 -2.07 -33.05 4.73
N VAL A 179 -1.49 -32.61 3.62
CA VAL A 179 -1.92 -33.02 2.27
C VAL A 179 -1.31 -34.38 1.87
N GLU A 180 -0.03 -34.52 2.14
CA GLU A 180 0.72 -35.76 1.84
C GLU A 180 0.67 -36.79 3.02
N MET A 181 0.29 -36.37 4.22
CA MET A 181 0.28 -37.15 5.47
C MET A 181 1.64 -37.75 5.79
N ASN A 182 2.67 -36.94 5.78
CA ASN A 182 4.04 -37.30 6.18
C ASN A 182 4.64 -36.19 7.04
N ALA A 183 5.85 -36.41 7.53
CA ALA A 183 6.59 -35.44 8.34
C ALA A 183 7.95 -35.17 7.71
N GLU A 184 8.35 -33.87 7.67
CA GLU A 184 9.69 -33.45 7.33
C GLU A 184 10.46 -33.07 8.60
N ILE A 185 11.53 -33.78 8.91
CA ILE A 185 12.38 -33.54 10.07
C ILE A 185 13.74 -33.03 9.60
N TYR A 186 14.12 -31.82 10.06
CA TYR A 186 15.36 -31.18 9.69
C TYR A 186 16.55 -31.72 10.48
N LYS A 187 17.64 -32.06 9.78
CA LYS A 187 18.85 -32.67 10.35
C LYS A 187 20.02 -31.67 10.46
N ASP A 188 20.06 -30.64 9.64
CA ASP A 188 21.12 -29.66 9.60
C ASP A 188 20.64 -28.24 9.95
N GLN A 189 21.58 -27.35 10.30
CA GLN A 189 21.27 -25.96 10.63
C GLN A 189 20.95 -25.10 9.40
N LEU A 190 21.35 -25.52 8.21
CA LEU A 190 21.08 -24.81 6.96
C LEU A 190 19.75 -25.20 6.32
N GLY A 191 19.03 -26.15 6.90
CA GLY A 191 17.75 -26.63 6.39
C GLY A 191 17.82 -27.28 5.02
N LYS A 192 19.00 -27.74 4.59
CA LYS A 192 19.21 -28.42 3.30
C LYS A 192 18.99 -29.91 3.39
N GLU A 193 19.27 -30.47 4.54
CA GLU A 193 19.12 -31.91 4.81
C GLU A 193 17.91 -32.12 5.72
N PHE A 194 16.85 -32.66 5.16
CA PHE A 194 15.68 -33.10 5.91
C PHE A 194 15.31 -34.49 5.49
N GLU A 195 14.67 -35.22 6.36
CA GLU A 195 14.16 -36.56 6.14
C GLU A 195 12.64 -36.54 6.10
N VAL A 196 12.09 -37.11 5.03
CA VAL A 196 10.64 -37.38 4.96
C VAL A 196 10.37 -38.67 5.65
N THR A 197 9.59 -38.65 6.73
CA THR A 197 9.30 -39.79 7.59
C THR A 197 7.80 -39.96 7.79
N GLU A 198 7.41 -41.05 8.43
CA GLU A 198 6.06 -41.18 8.98
C GLU A 198 5.82 -40.10 10.08
N ILE A 199 4.57 -39.71 10.26
CA ILE A 199 4.17 -38.77 11.33
C ILE A 199 4.53 -39.39 12.70
N PRO A 200 5.18 -38.63 13.61
CA PRO A 200 5.47 -39.12 14.96
C PRO A 200 4.22 -39.65 15.66
N ALA A 201 4.35 -40.77 16.34
CA ALA A 201 3.22 -41.46 16.94
C ALA A 201 2.44 -40.64 17.96
N ASP A 202 3.10 -39.72 18.68
CA ASP A 202 2.52 -38.81 19.63
C ASP A 202 1.74 -37.65 18.98
N MET A 203 1.92 -37.45 17.67
CA MET A 203 1.20 -36.43 16.89
C MET A 203 0.20 -37.02 15.89
N ALA A 204 0.12 -38.33 15.78
CA ALA A 204 -0.72 -39.00 14.79
C ALA A 204 -2.21 -38.63 14.93
N ASP A 205 -2.74 -38.63 16.14
CA ASP A 205 -4.15 -38.29 16.41
C ASP A 205 -4.43 -36.83 16.07
N LEU A 206 -3.53 -35.92 16.45
CA LEU A 206 -3.64 -34.49 16.11
C LEU A 206 -3.58 -34.27 14.60
N ALA A 207 -2.66 -34.91 13.92
CA ALA A 207 -2.54 -34.82 12.47
C ALA A 207 -3.79 -35.36 11.76
N GLN A 208 -4.36 -36.45 12.25
CA GLN A 208 -5.60 -37.01 11.73
C GLN A 208 -6.78 -36.03 11.93
N GLU A 209 -6.93 -35.45 13.11
CA GLU A 209 -7.96 -34.43 13.39
C GLU A 209 -7.88 -33.25 12.43
N TRP A 210 -6.68 -32.72 12.23
CA TRP A 210 -6.49 -31.56 11.33
C TRP A 210 -6.59 -31.95 9.85
N ARG A 211 -6.23 -33.17 9.50
CA ARG A 211 -6.49 -33.70 8.16
C ARG A 211 -7.99 -33.78 7.88
N GLU A 212 -8.80 -34.25 8.82
CA GLU A 212 -10.26 -34.28 8.67
C GLU A 212 -10.85 -32.91 8.47
N LYS A 213 -10.41 -31.90 9.26
CA LYS A 213 -10.81 -30.50 9.08
C LYS A 213 -10.41 -29.94 7.70
N LEU A 214 -9.23 -30.31 7.21
CA LEU A 214 -8.78 -29.94 5.87
C LEU A 214 -9.68 -30.54 4.80
N ILE A 215 -9.98 -31.84 4.88
CA ILE A 215 -10.84 -32.54 3.94
C ILE A 215 -12.28 -32.00 4.00
N GLU A 216 -12.82 -31.71 5.19
CA GLU A 216 -14.11 -31.05 5.37
C GLU A 216 -14.16 -29.73 4.64
N SER A 217 -13.14 -28.86 4.84
CA SER A 217 -13.03 -27.58 4.15
C SER A 217 -12.92 -27.71 2.63
N VAL A 218 -12.29 -28.77 2.14
CA VAL A 218 -12.22 -29.10 0.70
C VAL A 218 -13.58 -29.58 0.19
N ALA A 219 -14.26 -30.45 0.94
CA ALA A 219 -15.55 -31.02 0.57
C ALA A 219 -16.68 -29.97 0.50
N GLU A 220 -16.66 -28.98 1.40
CA GLU A 220 -17.65 -27.89 1.43
C GLU A 220 -17.69 -27.01 0.17
N THR A 221 -16.67 -27.10 -0.70
CA THR A 221 -16.55 -26.24 -1.88
C THR A 221 -17.35 -26.72 -3.09
N ASP A 222 -17.77 -27.98 -3.12
CA ASP A 222 -18.40 -28.61 -4.29
C ASP A 222 -19.33 -29.75 -3.85
N GLU A 223 -20.52 -29.86 -4.46
CA GLU A 223 -21.51 -30.87 -4.12
C GLU A 223 -21.02 -32.30 -4.35
N GLU A 224 -20.25 -32.56 -5.39
CA GLU A 224 -19.71 -33.87 -5.72
C GLU A 224 -18.65 -34.29 -4.67
N LEU A 225 -17.79 -33.37 -4.27
CA LEU A 225 -16.80 -33.57 -3.21
C LEU A 225 -17.46 -33.76 -1.84
N MET A 226 -18.55 -33.06 -1.57
CA MET A 226 -19.33 -33.24 -0.35
C MET A 226 -19.98 -34.65 -0.30
N MET A 227 -20.52 -35.12 -1.40
CA MET A 227 -21.06 -36.49 -1.47
C MET A 227 -19.97 -37.54 -1.21
N LYS A 228 -18.81 -37.37 -1.85
CA LYS A 228 -17.63 -38.22 -1.66
C LYS A 228 -17.19 -38.27 -0.18
N PHE A 229 -17.19 -37.09 0.49
CA PHE A 229 -16.88 -36.99 1.91
C PHE A 229 -17.88 -37.75 2.80
N LEU A 230 -19.19 -37.55 2.53
CA LEU A 230 -20.27 -38.20 3.28
C LEU A 230 -20.30 -39.72 3.08
N GLU A 231 -19.89 -40.22 1.92
CA GLU A 231 -19.75 -41.65 1.62
C GLU A 231 -18.49 -42.27 2.23
N GLY A 232 -17.61 -41.45 2.81
CA GLY A 232 -16.36 -41.87 3.44
C GLY A 232 -15.28 -42.33 2.43
N GLU A 233 -15.36 -41.80 1.20
CA GLU A 233 -14.36 -42.08 0.19
C GLU A 233 -13.08 -41.25 0.42
N GLU A 234 -11.93 -41.85 0.10
CA GLU A 234 -10.65 -41.16 0.24
C GLU A 234 -10.44 -40.10 -0.87
N PHE A 235 -9.90 -38.94 -0.48
CA PHE A 235 -9.48 -37.88 -1.39
C PHE A 235 -8.03 -38.10 -1.82
N THR A 236 -7.77 -38.05 -3.11
CA THR A 236 -6.41 -38.07 -3.61
C THR A 236 -5.68 -36.75 -3.32
N VAL A 237 -4.36 -36.80 -3.18
CA VAL A 237 -3.51 -35.62 -3.00
C VAL A 237 -3.77 -34.59 -4.09
N LYS A 238 -3.96 -35.02 -5.33
CA LYS A 238 -4.23 -34.14 -6.47
C LYS A 238 -5.56 -33.41 -6.32
N GLU A 239 -6.63 -34.11 -5.98
CA GLU A 239 -7.95 -33.48 -5.75
C GLU A 239 -7.86 -32.40 -4.67
N ILE A 240 -7.18 -32.70 -3.57
CA ILE A 240 -7.00 -31.73 -2.47
C ILE A 240 -6.23 -30.52 -2.94
N LYS A 241 -5.10 -30.69 -3.61
CA LYS A 241 -4.27 -29.60 -4.14
C LYS A 241 -5.03 -28.75 -5.17
N ASP A 242 -5.74 -29.38 -6.08
CA ASP A 242 -6.51 -28.68 -7.12
C ASP A 242 -7.62 -27.81 -6.51
N VAL A 243 -8.31 -28.31 -5.48
CA VAL A 243 -9.35 -27.54 -4.77
C VAL A 243 -8.73 -26.40 -3.96
N ILE A 244 -7.69 -26.67 -3.16
CA ILE A 244 -7.02 -25.60 -2.40
C ILE A 244 -6.57 -24.49 -3.34
N ARG A 245 -5.97 -24.84 -4.49
CA ARG A 245 -5.57 -23.87 -5.51
C ARG A 245 -6.75 -23.04 -6.01
N LYS A 246 -7.82 -23.72 -6.45
CA LYS A 246 -9.04 -23.06 -6.98
C LYS A 246 -9.64 -22.10 -5.97
N GLU A 247 -9.77 -22.53 -4.71
CA GLU A 247 -10.38 -21.74 -3.66
C GLU A 247 -9.47 -20.60 -3.16
N THR A 248 -8.15 -20.81 -3.17
CA THR A 248 -7.16 -19.77 -2.87
C THR A 248 -7.18 -18.67 -3.93
N ILE A 249 -7.17 -19.05 -5.21
CA ILE A 249 -7.27 -18.10 -6.33
C ILE A 249 -8.60 -17.33 -6.27
N GLY A 250 -9.69 -18.01 -5.90
CA GLY A 250 -10.99 -17.39 -5.68
C GLY A 250 -11.12 -16.54 -4.43
N GLY A 251 -10.09 -16.48 -3.59
CA GLY A 251 -10.10 -15.70 -2.34
C GLY A 251 -10.99 -16.26 -1.22
N ARG A 252 -11.47 -17.51 -1.37
CA ARG A 252 -12.39 -18.17 -0.43
C ARG A 252 -11.69 -19.05 0.60
N MET A 253 -10.43 -19.43 0.35
CA MET A 253 -9.62 -20.23 1.24
C MET A 253 -8.22 -19.61 1.37
N VAL A 254 -7.65 -19.66 2.57
CA VAL A 254 -6.30 -19.17 2.86
C VAL A 254 -5.46 -20.31 3.44
N PRO A 255 -4.62 -20.97 2.63
CA PRO A 255 -3.75 -22.03 3.11
C PRO A 255 -2.70 -21.48 4.08
N MET A 256 -2.50 -22.17 5.20
CA MET A 256 -1.56 -21.77 6.23
C MET A 256 -0.41 -22.76 6.34
N PHE A 257 0.79 -22.20 6.35
CA PHE A 257 2.08 -22.85 6.49
C PHE A 257 2.74 -22.45 7.80
N CYS A 258 3.70 -23.20 8.27
CA CYS A 258 4.48 -22.86 9.46
C CYS A 258 5.98 -23.08 9.25
N GLY A 259 6.79 -22.39 10.05
CA GLY A 259 8.24 -22.55 9.99
C GLY A 259 9.01 -21.56 10.84
N SER A 260 10.31 -21.58 10.67
CA SER A 260 11.25 -20.58 11.19
C SER A 260 12.26 -20.24 10.11
N ALA A 261 12.10 -19.08 9.50
CA ALA A 261 13.06 -18.60 8.50
C ALA A 261 14.46 -18.43 9.11
N TYR A 262 14.55 -17.95 10.35
CA TYR A 262 15.83 -17.81 11.06
C TYR A 262 16.54 -19.16 11.27
N ARG A 263 15.80 -20.21 11.62
CA ARG A 263 16.32 -21.58 11.77
C ARG A 263 16.36 -22.38 10.49
N ASN A 264 16.04 -21.76 9.35
CA ASN A 264 16.07 -22.38 8.02
C ASN A 264 15.12 -23.59 7.87
N LYS A 265 13.92 -23.52 8.48
CA LYS A 265 12.92 -24.61 8.48
C LYS A 265 11.60 -24.13 7.87
N GLY A 266 11.02 -24.88 6.97
CA GLY A 266 9.69 -24.67 6.39
C GLY A 266 9.61 -23.74 5.19
N VAL A 267 10.69 -23.07 4.80
CA VAL A 267 10.68 -22.10 3.68
C VAL A 267 10.56 -22.84 2.33
N GLN A 268 11.19 -24.00 2.18
CA GLN A 268 11.07 -24.79 0.95
C GLN A 268 9.63 -25.29 0.74
N MET A 269 8.99 -25.79 1.79
CA MET A 269 7.58 -26.21 1.73
C MET A 269 6.64 -25.05 1.44
N MET A 270 6.92 -23.86 1.98
CA MET A 270 6.18 -22.64 1.63
C MET A 270 6.36 -22.30 0.14
N LEU A 271 7.56 -22.44 -0.42
CA LEU A 271 7.81 -22.25 -1.86
C LEU A 271 7.07 -23.28 -2.71
N ASP A 272 6.96 -24.52 -2.23
CA ASP A 272 6.12 -25.54 -2.86
C ASP A 272 4.66 -25.09 -2.87
N GLY A 273 4.15 -24.56 -1.77
CA GLY A 273 2.82 -23.98 -1.68
C GLY A 273 2.61 -22.81 -2.63
N VAL A 274 3.62 -21.96 -2.82
CA VAL A 274 3.55 -20.88 -3.82
C VAL A 274 3.37 -21.45 -5.23
N VAL A 275 4.09 -22.50 -5.58
CA VAL A 275 3.97 -23.17 -6.88
C VAL A 275 2.60 -23.84 -7.03
N ASP A 276 2.16 -24.56 -5.99
CA ASP A 276 0.95 -25.37 -6.03
C ASP A 276 -0.33 -24.55 -5.94
N TYR A 277 -0.38 -23.50 -5.09
CA TYR A 277 -1.63 -22.82 -4.72
C TYR A 277 -1.74 -21.38 -5.23
N MET A 278 -0.62 -20.68 -5.52
CA MET A 278 -0.69 -19.31 -6.00
C MET A 278 -1.01 -19.23 -7.50
N PRO A 279 -1.73 -18.19 -7.95
CA PRO A 279 -2.10 -18.03 -9.35
C PRO A 279 -0.91 -17.78 -10.26
N SER A 280 -1.06 -18.18 -11.50
CA SER A 280 -0.29 -17.68 -12.64
C SER A 280 -0.99 -16.46 -13.24
N PRO A 281 -0.33 -15.67 -14.11
CA PRO A 281 -1.00 -14.58 -14.82
C PRO A 281 -2.20 -15.01 -15.67
N LEU A 282 -2.34 -16.29 -15.99
CA LEU A 282 -3.50 -16.84 -16.72
C LEU A 282 -4.70 -17.13 -15.82
N ASP A 283 -4.48 -17.29 -14.52
CA ASP A 283 -5.55 -17.64 -13.56
C ASP A 283 -6.29 -16.40 -13.05
N ILE A 284 -5.76 -15.18 -13.33
CA ILE A 284 -6.35 -13.93 -12.90
C ILE A 284 -7.25 -13.37 -14.00
N PRO A 285 -8.32 -12.64 -13.62
CA PRO A 285 -9.14 -11.94 -14.60
C PRO A 285 -8.31 -10.99 -15.48
N PRO A 286 -8.70 -10.79 -16.77
CA PRO A 286 -8.09 -9.79 -17.61
C PRO A 286 -8.10 -8.42 -16.93
N ILE A 287 -6.99 -7.67 -17.08
CA ILE A 287 -6.97 -6.32 -16.52
C ILE A 287 -7.88 -5.41 -17.33
N LYS A 288 -8.66 -4.62 -16.63
CA LYS A 288 -9.56 -3.62 -17.22
C LYS A 288 -8.87 -2.26 -17.31
N GLY A 289 -9.24 -1.52 -18.33
CA GLY A 289 -8.81 -0.16 -18.54
C GLY A 289 -9.84 0.59 -19.37
N ILE A 290 -9.59 1.86 -19.62
CA ILE A 290 -10.45 2.73 -20.40
C ILE A 290 -9.69 3.16 -21.66
N ASP A 291 -10.31 3.05 -22.81
CA ASP A 291 -9.79 3.66 -24.05
C ASP A 291 -9.95 5.19 -23.91
N PRO A 292 -8.86 5.97 -23.94
CA PRO A 292 -8.93 7.42 -23.72
C PRO A 292 -9.64 8.18 -24.85
N THR A 293 -9.86 7.53 -26.01
CA THR A 293 -10.52 8.14 -27.17
C THR A 293 -12.03 7.89 -27.18
N THR A 294 -12.44 6.66 -26.83
CA THR A 294 -13.86 6.24 -26.88
C THR A 294 -14.53 6.29 -25.50
N GLU A 295 -13.73 6.40 -24.42
CA GLU A 295 -14.16 6.27 -23.02
C GLU A 295 -14.83 4.92 -22.70
N GLU A 296 -14.65 3.92 -23.54
CA GLU A 296 -15.17 2.58 -23.33
C GLU A 296 -14.22 1.71 -22.50
N GLU A 297 -14.80 0.81 -21.71
CA GLU A 297 -14.02 -0.18 -20.97
C GLU A 297 -13.38 -1.18 -21.94
N VAL A 298 -12.09 -1.41 -21.78
CA VAL A 298 -11.28 -2.34 -22.61
C VAL A 298 -10.57 -3.31 -21.69
N GLU A 299 -10.58 -4.58 -22.04
CA GLU A 299 -9.85 -5.64 -21.33
C GLU A 299 -8.54 -6.01 -22.03
N ARG A 300 -7.52 -6.34 -21.24
CA ARG A 300 -6.24 -6.89 -21.72
C ARG A 300 -6.00 -8.25 -21.08
N VAL A 301 -5.97 -9.25 -21.95
CA VAL A 301 -5.71 -10.65 -21.58
C VAL A 301 -4.20 -10.88 -21.55
N ALA A 302 -3.73 -11.74 -20.65
CA ALA A 302 -2.34 -12.15 -20.59
C ALA A 302 -1.97 -13.02 -21.82
N ASP A 303 -1.53 -12.36 -22.89
CA ASP A 303 -1.10 -12.96 -24.16
C ASP A 303 0.12 -12.22 -24.71
N ASP A 304 1.18 -12.94 -25.02
CA ASP A 304 2.42 -12.40 -25.61
C ASP A 304 2.21 -11.77 -26.99
N LYS A 305 1.17 -12.19 -27.70
CA LYS A 305 0.83 -11.69 -29.06
C LYS A 305 -0.19 -10.56 -29.05
N GLY A 306 -0.77 -10.27 -27.89
CA GLY A 306 -1.73 -9.17 -27.75
C GLY A 306 -1.08 -7.80 -27.91
N PRO A 307 -1.87 -6.72 -28.00
CA PRO A 307 -1.34 -5.36 -27.97
C PRO A 307 -0.62 -5.11 -26.65
N PHE A 308 0.55 -4.46 -26.72
CA PHE A 308 1.33 -4.19 -25.52
C PHE A 308 0.58 -3.28 -24.56
N SER A 309 0.55 -3.68 -23.30
CA SER A 309 0.10 -2.84 -22.19
C SER A 309 0.83 -3.18 -20.91
N ALA A 310 1.26 -2.16 -20.18
CA ALA A 310 1.99 -2.29 -18.93
C ALA A 310 1.66 -1.13 -17.99
N LEU A 311 1.77 -1.37 -16.69
CA LEU A 311 1.58 -0.38 -15.65
C LEU A 311 2.92 -0.07 -14.97
N ALA A 312 3.34 1.18 -14.98
CA ALA A 312 4.48 1.66 -14.23
C ALA A 312 4.07 1.83 -12.76
N PHE A 313 4.58 0.98 -11.88
CA PHE A 313 4.15 0.96 -10.48
C PHE A 313 5.17 1.55 -9.50
N LYS A 314 6.41 1.73 -9.94
CA LYS A 314 7.47 2.31 -9.11
C LYS A 314 8.50 3.05 -9.95
N ILE A 315 8.88 4.24 -9.50
CA ILE A 315 10.01 4.99 -10.02
C ILE A 315 11.13 5.00 -8.97
N MET A 316 12.36 4.89 -9.41
CA MET A 316 13.54 4.96 -8.55
C MET A 316 14.62 5.79 -9.26
N ALA A 317 15.25 6.71 -8.54
CA ALA A 317 16.44 7.40 -9.02
C ALA A 317 17.68 6.56 -8.69
N ASP A 318 18.42 6.22 -9.71
CA ASP A 318 19.65 5.46 -9.58
C ASP A 318 20.85 6.34 -9.92
N PRO A 319 21.90 6.35 -9.08
CA PRO A 319 23.05 7.25 -9.30
C PRO A 319 23.85 6.93 -10.57
N PHE A 320 23.76 5.70 -11.10
CA PHE A 320 24.55 5.25 -12.25
C PHE A 320 23.77 5.27 -13.57
N VAL A 321 22.50 4.89 -13.54
CA VAL A 321 21.67 4.76 -14.75
C VAL A 321 20.58 5.81 -14.84
N GLY A 322 20.41 6.64 -13.82
CA GLY A 322 19.40 7.68 -13.75
C GLY A 322 18.02 7.12 -13.35
N LYS A 323 16.97 7.53 -14.04
CA LYS A 323 15.60 7.14 -13.72
C LYS A 323 15.31 5.70 -14.15
N LEU A 324 14.94 4.86 -13.21
CA LEU A 324 14.42 3.51 -13.39
C LEU A 324 12.92 3.51 -13.21
N ALA A 325 12.18 3.03 -14.20
CA ALA A 325 10.74 2.82 -14.11
C ALA A 325 10.46 1.32 -14.06
N PHE A 326 9.94 0.85 -12.93
CA PHE A 326 9.50 -0.53 -12.76
C PHE A 326 8.08 -0.66 -13.31
N PHE A 327 7.84 -1.67 -14.10
CA PHE A 327 6.56 -1.91 -14.73
C PHE A 327 6.21 -3.38 -14.77
N ARG A 328 4.91 -3.67 -14.75
CA ARG A 328 4.36 -4.98 -15.02
C ARG A 328 3.71 -4.99 -16.40
N VAL A 329 4.05 -5.99 -17.21
CA VAL A 329 3.43 -6.25 -18.50
C VAL A 329 2.16 -7.07 -18.30
N TYR A 330 1.02 -6.57 -18.77
CA TYR A 330 -0.25 -7.28 -18.72
C TYR A 330 -0.57 -7.98 -20.03
N SER A 331 -0.15 -7.42 -21.16
CA SER A 331 -0.38 -7.97 -22.50
C SER A 331 0.76 -7.59 -23.44
N GLY A 332 1.02 -8.42 -24.42
CA GLY A 332 2.01 -8.15 -25.47
C GLY A 332 3.45 -8.41 -25.04
N THR A 333 4.35 -7.98 -25.93
CA THR A 333 5.82 -8.11 -25.78
C THR A 333 6.47 -6.76 -26.02
N LEU A 334 7.50 -6.44 -25.25
CA LEU A 334 8.27 -5.22 -25.37
C LEU A 334 9.75 -5.56 -25.59
N THR A 335 10.39 -4.91 -26.56
CA THR A 335 11.81 -5.07 -26.89
C THR A 335 12.61 -3.83 -26.55
N THR A 336 13.86 -4.04 -26.14
CA THR A 336 14.84 -2.96 -25.92
C THR A 336 14.99 -2.10 -27.18
N GLY A 337 15.02 -0.78 -27.00
CA GLY A 337 15.18 0.20 -28.08
C GLY A 337 13.87 0.55 -28.84
N SER A 338 12.76 -0.14 -28.56
CA SER A 338 11.44 0.16 -29.13
C SER A 338 10.81 1.41 -28.51
N TYR A 339 9.66 1.78 -29.03
CA TYR A 339 8.87 2.90 -28.53
C TYR A 339 7.61 2.39 -27.85
N VAL A 340 7.20 3.09 -26.81
CA VAL A 340 5.92 2.90 -26.11
C VAL A 340 5.17 4.23 -26.09
N TYR A 341 3.87 4.16 -25.95
CA TYR A 341 3.01 5.30 -25.74
C TYR A 341 2.56 5.35 -24.26
N ASN A 342 2.87 6.45 -23.59
CA ASN A 342 2.35 6.74 -22.25
C ASN A 342 0.96 7.37 -22.44
N SER A 343 -0.08 6.57 -22.35
CA SER A 343 -1.47 6.99 -22.59
C SER A 343 -2.00 7.93 -21.51
N THR A 344 -1.49 7.81 -20.27
CA THR A 344 -1.85 8.69 -19.17
C THR A 344 -1.41 10.14 -19.43
N LYS A 345 -0.26 10.33 -20.10
CA LYS A 345 0.32 11.66 -20.39
C LYS A 345 0.27 12.05 -21.86
N GLY A 346 -0.24 11.20 -22.72
CA GLY A 346 -0.31 11.47 -24.16
C GLY A 346 1.07 11.65 -24.81
N LYS A 347 2.09 10.89 -24.39
CA LYS A 347 3.47 11.05 -24.87
C LYS A 347 4.09 9.74 -25.31
N LYS A 348 4.79 9.81 -26.45
CA LYS A 348 5.61 8.70 -26.96
C LYS A 348 7.00 8.73 -26.32
N GLU A 349 7.43 7.59 -25.77
CA GLU A 349 8.72 7.44 -25.14
C GLU A 349 9.51 6.28 -25.72
N ARG A 350 10.82 6.39 -25.67
CA ARG A 350 11.71 5.32 -26.14
C ARG A 350 12.22 4.50 -24.96
N ILE A 351 12.07 3.18 -25.06
CA ILE A 351 12.71 2.23 -24.15
C ILE A 351 14.21 2.22 -24.39
N GLY A 352 15.00 2.59 -23.42
CA GLY A 352 16.47 2.51 -23.52
C GLY A 352 16.94 1.08 -23.35
N ARG A 353 17.05 0.64 -22.11
CA ARG A 353 17.40 -0.73 -21.72
C ARG A 353 16.30 -1.31 -20.84
N ILE A 354 16.08 -2.61 -20.95
CA ILE A 354 15.19 -3.35 -20.07
C ILE A 354 16.06 -4.17 -19.12
N LEU A 355 15.74 -4.07 -17.84
CA LEU A 355 16.48 -4.70 -16.76
C LEU A 355 15.59 -5.68 -16.02
N GLN A 356 16.06 -6.88 -15.84
CA GLN A 356 15.52 -7.81 -14.87
C GLN A 356 16.27 -7.64 -13.54
N MET A 357 15.53 -7.50 -12.47
CA MET A 357 16.10 -7.29 -11.15
C MET A 357 16.31 -8.62 -10.43
N HIS A 358 17.47 -8.77 -9.82
CA HIS A 358 17.84 -9.86 -8.96
C HIS A 358 18.38 -9.26 -7.65
N ALA A 359 17.48 -8.81 -6.79
CA ALA A 359 17.81 -8.03 -5.61
C ALA A 359 18.62 -6.75 -5.98
N ASN A 360 19.88 -6.66 -5.59
CA ASN A 360 20.79 -5.56 -5.94
C ASN A 360 21.53 -5.73 -7.29
N HIS A 361 21.38 -6.87 -7.96
CA HIS A 361 21.98 -7.11 -9.26
C HIS A 361 20.98 -6.83 -10.39
N ARG A 362 21.47 -6.27 -11.48
CA ARG A 362 20.72 -5.93 -12.67
C ARG A 362 21.23 -6.75 -13.84
N GLN A 363 20.30 -7.43 -14.51
CA GLN A 363 20.58 -8.15 -15.74
C GLN A 363 19.87 -7.47 -16.89
N GLU A 364 20.60 -7.05 -17.90
CA GLU A 364 20.01 -6.54 -19.13
C GLU A 364 19.36 -7.69 -19.90
N ILE A 365 18.13 -7.45 -20.36
CA ILE A 365 17.36 -8.37 -21.19
C ILE A 365 16.86 -7.67 -22.43
N GLU A 366 16.72 -8.42 -23.52
CA GLU A 366 16.30 -7.86 -24.80
C GLU A 366 14.79 -7.70 -24.92
N GLU A 367 14.05 -8.59 -24.29
CA GLU A 367 12.59 -8.67 -24.41
C GLU A 367 11.95 -8.98 -23.06
N VAL A 368 10.74 -8.45 -22.85
CA VAL A 368 9.82 -8.82 -21.76
C VAL A 368 8.47 -9.19 -22.33
N TYR A 369 7.78 -10.07 -21.66
CA TYR A 369 6.56 -10.69 -22.11
C TYR A 369 5.40 -10.42 -21.14
N SER A 370 4.19 -10.74 -21.58
CA SER A 370 3.00 -10.70 -20.71
C SER A 370 3.26 -11.42 -19.37
N GLY A 371 2.81 -10.86 -18.25
CA GLY A 371 3.03 -11.39 -16.91
C GLY A 371 4.41 -11.10 -16.29
N ASP A 372 5.35 -10.49 -17.03
CA ASP A 372 6.67 -10.17 -16.51
C ASP A 372 6.67 -8.86 -15.71
N ILE A 373 7.58 -8.81 -14.73
CA ILE A 373 7.93 -7.60 -13.97
C ILE A 373 9.36 -7.26 -14.33
N ALA A 374 9.59 -6.03 -14.80
CA ALA A 374 10.90 -5.55 -15.21
C ALA A 374 11.07 -4.06 -14.90
N ALA A 375 12.28 -3.54 -15.08
CA ALA A 375 12.56 -2.11 -15.02
C ALA A 375 13.07 -1.61 -16.37
N SER A 376 12.78 -0.36 -16.71
CA SER A 376 13.31 0.30 -17.91
C SER A 376 14.10 1.54 -17.55
N VAL A 377 15.16 1.76 -18.31
CA VAL A 377 15.92 3.01 -18.34
C VAL A 377 15.50 3.80 -19.59
N GLY A 378 15.44 5.11 -19.48
CA GLY A 378 15.23 6.00 -20.62
C GLY A 378 13.83 6.62 -20.69
N LEU A 379 12.89 6.20 -19.85
CA LEU A 379 11.58 6.81 -19.73
C LEU A 379 11.68 8.14 -18.98
N LYS A 380 11.45 9.26 -19.69
CA LYS A 380 11.64 10.61 -19.14
C LYS A 380 10.40 11.15 -18.47
N PHE A 381 9.23 10.88 -19.04
CA PHE A 381 7.97 11.46 -18.59
C PHE A 381 7.14 10.52 -17.72
N THR A 382 7.40 9.22 -17.80
CA THR A 382 6.67 8.20 -17.05
C THR A 382 6.85 8.39 -15.55
N THR A 383 5.75 8.39 -14.82
CA THR A 383 5.68 8.44 -13.36
C THR A 383 4.93 7.22 -12.82
N THR A 384 4.92 7.06 -11.50
CA THR A 384 4.18 5.96 -10.85
C THR A 384 2.68 6.07 -11.15
N GLY A 385 2.08 4.96 -11.58
CA GLY A 385 0.66 4.89 -11.97
C GLY A 385 0.40 5.11 -13.46
N ASP A 386 1.42 5.50 -14.25
CA ASP A 386 1.24 5.71 -15.69
C ASP A 386 1.10 4.37 -16.43
N THR A 387 0.28 4.37 -17.47
CA THR A 387 0.13 3.25 -18.38
C THR A 387 1.02 3.42 -19.60
N LEU A 388 1.74 2.36 -19.94
CA LEU A 388 2.55 2.24 -21.14
C LEU A 388 1.86 1.25 -22.08
N CYS A 389 1.56 1.64 -23.29
CA CYS A 389 0.83 0.80 -24.25
C CYS A 389 1.32 0.96 -25.70
N ASP A 390 0.72 0.16 -26.59
CA ASP A 390 0.85 0.36 -28.04
C ASP A 390 0.03 1.59 -28.43
N GLU A 391 0.63 2.50 -29.20
CA GLU A 391 0.00 3.73 -29.71
C GLU A 391 -1.25 3.44 -30.59
N LYS A 392 -1.34 2.24 -31.17
CA LYS A 392 -2.47 1.83 -32.02
C LYS A 392 -3.59 1.16 -31.25
N ALA A 393 -3.36 0.83 -29.99
CA ALA A 393 -4.32 0.18 -29.12
C ALA A 393 -4.23 0.82 -27.72
N GLU A 394 -4.58 2.10 -27.70
CA GLU A 394 -4.49 2.90 -26.47
C GLU A 394 -5.39 2.33 -25.38
N VAL A 395 -4.89 2.37 -24.15
CA VAL A 395 -5.63 2.01 -22.95
C VAL A 395 -5.04 2.77 -21.78
N ILE A 396 -5.86 3.26 -20.89
CA ILE A 396 -5.45 3.73 -19.57
C ILE A 396 -5.92 2.64 -18.59
N LEU A 397 -4.97 1.93 -18.01
CA LEU A 397 -5.25 1.00 -16.94
C LEU A 397 -5.69 1.80 -15.72
N GLU A 398 -6.45 1.17 -14.83
CA GLU A 398 -6.96 1.84 -13.63
C GLU A 398 -5.86 2.61 -12.90
N SER A 399 -6.11 3.89 -12.64
CA SER A 399 -5.16 4.77 -11.96
C SER A 399 -5.02 4.42 -10.48
N MET A 400 -3.80 4.51 -9.96
CA MET A 400 -3.56 4.40 -8.52
C MET A 400 -3.95 5.71 -7.84
N ASN A 401 -4.83 5.62 -6.84
CA ASN A 401 -5.16 6.76 -5.99
C ASN A 401 -4.23 6.76 -4.78
N PHE A 402 -3.48 7.84 -4.61
CA PHE A 402 -2.58 8.01 -3.49
C PHE A 402 -3.22 8.90 -2.44
N PRO A 403 -3.12 8.57 -1.13
CA PRO A 403 -3.61 9.42 -0.07
C PRO A 403 -2.80 10.71 0.02
N ASP A 404 -3.43 11.78 0.44
CA ASP A 404 -2.74 13.03 0.72
C ASP A 404 -1.85 12.90 1.96
N PRO A 405 -0.69 13.57 1.98
CA PRO A 405 0.19 13.60 3.14
C PRO A 405 -0.52 14.22 4.35
N VAL A 406 -0.17 13.74 5.54
CA VAL A 406 -0.82 14.17 6.81
C VAL A 406 0.10 14.98 7.71
N ILE A 407 1.42 14.92 7.50
CA ILE A 407 2.41 15.66 8.26
C ILE A 407 3.20 16.57 7.34
N GLU A 408 3.46 17.80 7.82
CA GLU A 408 4.26 18.80 7.13
C GLU A 408 5.39 19.29 8.04
N ILE A 409 6.56 19.50 7.47
CA ILE A 409 7.71 20.13 8.13
C ILE A 409 8.34 21.17 7.22
N ALA A 410 8.86 22.25 7.80
CA ALA A 410 9.68 23.20 7.09
C ALA A 410 11.11 22.69 6.99
N ILE A 411 11.71 22.82 5.80
CA ILE A 411 13.10 22.42 5.56
C ILE A 411 13.87 23.58 4.92
N GLU A 412 15.03 23.87 5.47
CA GLU A 412 15.90 24.96 4.98
C GLU A 412 17.32 24.44 4.79
N PRO A 413 17.97 24.69 3.65
CA PRO A 413 19.36 24.29 3.46
C PRO A 413 20.27 25.13 4.36
N LYS A 414 21.30 24.54 4.94
CA LYS A 414 22.27 25.25 5.80
C LYS A 414 23.11 26.28 5.02
N THR A 415 23.19 26.17 3.71
CA THR A 415 23.99 27.07 2.85
C THR A 415 23.18 27.53 1.64
N LYS A 416 23.46 28.73 1.15
CA LYS A 416 22.83 29.27 -0.08
C LYS A 416 23.10 28.38 -1.31
N ALA A 417 24.29 27.81 -1.41
CA ALA A 417 24.63 26.87 -2.48
C ALA A 417 23.84 25.54 -2.40
N GLY A 418 23.33 25.19 -1.23
CA GLY A 418 22.45 24.05 -1.01
C GLY A 418 21.04 24.24 -1.53
N GLN A 419 20.57 25.49 -1.74
CA GLN A 419 19.20 25.78 -2.14
C GLN A 419 18.79 25.12 -3.47
N GLU A 420 19.62 25.34 -4.50
CA GLU A 420 19.37 24.76 -5.82
C GLU A 420 19.47 23.24 -5.80
N LYS A 421 20.49 22.71 -5.12
CA LYS A 421 20.66 21.25 -4.95
C LYS A 421 19.50 20.63 -4.20
N MET A 422 18.99 21.28 -3.16
CA MET A 422 17.83 20.83 -2.39
C MET A 422 16.59 20.77 -3.27
N GLY A 423 16.31 21.78 -4.07
CA GLY A 423 15.18 21.78 -5.00
C GLY A 423 15.22 20.63 -5.99
N ILE A 424 16.39 20.37 -6.58
CA ILE A 424 16.58 19.23 -7.51
C ILE A 424 16.40 17.89 -6.79
N ALA A 425 16.95 17.75 -5.58
CA ALA A 425 16.86 16.53 -4.80
C ALA A 425 15.42 16.24 -4.38
N LEU A 426 14.71 17.25 -3.87
CA LEU A 426 13.31 17.14 -3.47
C LEU A 426 12.41 16.78 -4.67
N ALA A 427 12.64 17.37 -5.84
CA ALA A 427 11.91 17.03 -7.05
C ALA A 427 12.09 15.56 -7.45
N LYS A 428 13.33 15.04 -7.36
CA LYS A 428 13.61 13.62 -7.63
C LYS A 428 12.91 12.69 -6.62
N LEU A 429 12.96 13.03 -5.33
CA LEU A 429 12.29 12.27 -4.29
C LEU A 429 10.76 12.26 -4.47
N ALA A 430 10.17 13.39 -4.90
CA ALA A 430 8.75 13.47 -5.22
C ALA A 430 8.37 12.69 -6.49
N GLU A 431 9.28 12.49 -7.44
CA GLU A 431 9.04 11.58 -8.58
C GLU A 431 9.03 10.11 -8.17
N GLU A 432 9.81 9.74 -7.14
CA GLU A 432 9.86 8.38 -6.62
C GLU A 432 8.64 8.03 -5.78
N ASP A 433 8.23 8.96 -4.93
CA ASP A 433 7.15 8.76 -3.97
C ASP A 433 6.01 9.77 -4.19
N PRO A 434 4.88 9.33 -4.76
CA PRO A 434 3.74 10.21 -5.03
C PRO A 434 3.03 10.72 -3.76
N THR A 435 3.31 10.15 -2.57
CA THR A 435 2.80 10.63 -1.28
C THR A 435 3.71 11.64 -0.62
N PHE A 436 4.90 11.81 -1.14
CA PHE A 436 5.79 12.88 -0.75
C PHE A 436 5.53 14.11 -1.62
N LYS A 437 5.15 15.22 -0.99
CA LYS A 437 4.94 16.51 -1.66
C LYS A 437 5.94 17.54 -1.15
N THR A 438 6.32 18.44 -2.04
CA THR A 438 7.17 19.58 -1.70
C THR A 438 6.64 20.83 -2.38
N TYR A 439 6.60 21.94 -1.66
CA TYR A 439 6.16 23.23 -2.16
C TYR A 439 6.80 24.36 -1.37
N THR A 440 6.77 25.56 -1.93
CA THR A 440 7.19 26.76 -1.23
C THR A 440 5.97 27.48 -0.66
N ASN A 441 5.96 27.71 0.63
CA ASN A 441 4.91 28.50 1.27
C ASN A 441 5.02 29.95 0.75
N ALA A 442 3.95 30.45 0.14
CA ALA A 442 3.92 31.77 -0.49
C ALA A 442 4.05 32.93 0.51
N GLU A 443 3.63 32.73 1.76
CA GLU A 443 3.68 33.78 2.80
C GLU A 443 5.03 33.83 3.50
N THR A 444 5.60 32.65 3.82
CA THR A 444 6.85 32.56 4.59
C THR A 444 8.09 32.40 3.72
N GLY A 445 7.93 32.03 2.44
CA GLY A 445 9.03 31.69 1.54
C GLY A 445 9.74 30.39 1.93
N GLN A 446 9.27 29.67 2.94
CA GLN A 446 9.87 28.42 3.40
C GLN A 446 9.54 27.28 2.45
N THR A 447 10.50 26.39 2.24
CA THR A 447 10.25 25.11 1.58
C THR A 447 9.60 24.17 2.58
N ILE A 448 8.42 23.66 2.23
CA ILE A 448 7.66 22.71 3.02
C ILE A 448 7.80 21.34 2.36
N ILE A 449 8.00 20.31 3.17
CA ILE A 449 7.89 18.92 2.76
C ILE A 449 6.77 18.25 3.55
N ALA A 450 5.97 17.47 2.85
CA ALA A 450 4.80 16.79 3.38
C ALA A 450 4.87 15.28 3.11
N GLY A 451 4.50 14.48 4.08
CA GLY A 451 4.57 13.01 4.01
C GLY A 451 3.55 12.30 4.88
N MET A 452 3.57 10.97 4.84
CA MET A 452 2.58 10.11 5.49
C MET A 452 2.80 9.95 7.00
N GLY A 453 4.01 10.20 7.49
CA GLY A 453 4.34 10.07 8.89
C GLY A 453 5.71 10.64 9.25
N GLU A 454 6.01 10.66 10.55
CA GLU A 454 7.26 11.23 11.07
C GLU A 454 8.48 10.45 10.53
N LEU A 455 8.42 9.12 10.56
CA LEU A 455 9.49 8.28 10.03
C LEU A 455 9.67 8.48 8.52
N HIS A 456 8.60 8.64 7.76
CA HIS A 456 8.69 8.91 6.33
C HIS A 456 9.48 10.19 6.06
N LEU A 457 9.15 11.30 6.72
CA LEU A 457 9.87 12.58 6.54
C LEU A 457 11.30 12.53 7.05
N GLU A 458 11.56 11.81 8.15
CA GLU A 458 12.91 11.60 8.68
C GLU A 458 13.80 10.88 7.67
N ILE A 459 13.28 9.85 6.98
CA ILE A 459 14.00 9.14 5.94
C ILE A 459 14.27 10.03 4.73
N ILE A 460 13.30 10.85 4.31
CA ILE A 460 13.49 11.81 3.22
C ILE A 460 14.63 12.79 3.54
N VAL A 461 14.65 13.34 4.76
CA VAL A 461 15.71 14.26 5.21
C VAL A 461 17.07 13.57 5.26
N ASP A 462 17.13 12.34 5.73
CA ASP A 462 18.37 11.55 5.76
C ASP A 462 18.87 11.21 4.36
N ARG A 463 17.96 10.90 3.41
CA ARG A 463 18.30 10.70 2.00
C ARG A 463 18.86 11.98 1.35
N LEU A 464 18.31 13.16 1.69
CA LEU A 464 18.87 14.44 1.22
C LEU A 464 20.35 14.58 1.62
N LEU A 465 20.67 14.22 2.86
CA LEU A 465 22.06 14.28 3.36
C LEU A 465 22.95 13.21 2.70
N ARG A 466 22.52 11.94 2.71
CA ARG A 466 23.36 10.81 2.29
C ARG A 466 23.51 10.70 0.79
N GLU A 467 22.42 10.78 0.05
CA GLU A 467 22.42 10.58 -1.41
C GLU A 467 22.77 11.86 -2.17
N PHE A 468 22.21 13.00 -1.76
CA PHE A 468 22.34 14.26 -2.49
C PHE A 468 23.38 15.23 -1.88
N LYS A 469 23.94 14.88 -0.71
CA LYS A 469 24.93 15.71 0.01
C LYS A 469 24.39 17.13 0.31
N VAL A 470 23.10 17.20 0.69
CA VAL A 470 22.42 18.44 1.09
C VAL A 470 22.19 18.41 2.59
N GLU A 471 22.86 19.29 3.32
CA GLU A 471 22.58 19.52 4.73
C GLU A 471 21.43 20.51 4.88
N ALA A 472 20.42 20.16 5.66
CA ALA A 472 19.25 20.97 5.89
C ALA A 472 18.90 21.07 7.39
N ASN A 473 18.33 22.19 7.78
CA ASN A 473 17.66 22.37 9.06
C ASN A 473 16.19 22.01 8.89
N VAL A 474 15.64 21.31 9.87
CA VAL A 474 14.25 20.86 9.87
C VAL A 474 13.50 21.60 10.95
N GLY A 475 12.36 22.18 10.62
CA GLY A 475 11.41 22.77 11.57
C GLY A 475 10.58 21.70 12.28
N LYS A 476 9.76 22.13 13.25
CA LYS A 476 8.80 21.21 13.89
C LYS A 476 7.82 20.69 12.85
N PRO A 477 7.40 19.43 12.93
CA PRO A 477 6.35 18.90 12.09
C PRO A 477 5.07 19.74 12.24
N GLN A 478 4.43 20.03 11.10
CA GLN A 478 3.13 20.68 11.08
C GLN A 478 2.05 19.68 10.73
N VAL A 479 0.88 19.86 11.33
CA VAL A 479 -0.28 19.01 11.09
C VAL A 479 -1.07 19.58 9.92
N SER A 480 -1.40 18.76 8.96
CA SER A 480 -2.30 19.16 7.87
C SER A 480 -3.74 19.11 8.36
N TYR A 481 -4.24 20.27 8.73
CA TYR A 481 -5.64 20.45 9.09
C TYR A 481 -6.51 20.48 7.83
N LYS A 482 -7.81 20.25 8.01
CA LYS A 482 -8.84 20.43 6.98
C LYS A 482 -9.91 21.33 7.50
N GLU A 483 -10.77 21.82 6.62
CA GLU A 483 -11.98 22.53 7.00
C GLU A 483 -13.20 21.81 6.46
N THR A 484 -14.33 21.93 7.13
CA THR A 484 -15.62 21.45 6.61
C THR A 484 -16.73 22.38 7.05
N LEU A 485 -17.91 22.18 6.52
CA LEU A 485 -19.07 22.98 6.81
C LEU A 485 -20.06 22.16 7.66
N THR A 486 -20.72 22.82 8.59
CA THR A 486 -21.75 22.18 9.44
C THR A 486 -23.15 22.72 9.18
N GLY A 487 -23.28 23.72 8.32
CA GLY A 487 -24.55 24.33 7.93
C GLY A 487 -24.70 24.43 6.42
N THR A 488 -25.88 24.78 5.98
CA THR A 488 -26.21 25.02 4.57
C THR A 488 -26.26 26.53 4.29
N ALA A 489 -25.78 26.94 3.12
CA ALA A 489 -25.86 28.31 2.66
C ALA A 489 -26.26 28.39 1.20
N ASP A 490 -27.21 29.26 0.90
CA ASP A 490 -27.60 29.62 -0.46
C ASP A 490 -26.94 30.95 -0.83
N ILE A 491 -26.26 31.00 -1.97
CA ILE A 491 -25.58 32.19 -2.48
C ILE A 491 -26.00 32.49 -3.90
N ASP A 492 -26.34 33.73 -4.13
CA ASP A 492 -26.59 34.33 -5.43
C ASP A 492 -25.42 35.28 -5.72
N ASN A 493 -24.50 34.89 -6.59
CA ASN A 493 -23.30 35.65 -6.91
C ASN A 493 -23.23 36.00 -8.40
N LYS A 494 -23.09 37.28 -8.68
CA LYS A 494 -22.96 37.82 -10.00
C LYS A 494 -21.61 38.52 -10.17
N TYR A 495 -20.75 37.96 -11.01
CA TYR A 495 -19.51 38.58 -11.43
C TYR A 495 -19.75 39.33 -12.74
N ALA A 496 -19.69 40.64 -12.68
CA ALA A 496 -19.81 41.53 -13.83
C ALA A 496 -18.71 42.59 -13.79
N LYS A 497 -17.87 42.59 -14.81
CA LYS A 497 -16.78 43.58 -14.96
C LYS A 497 -16.77 44.13 -16.38
N GLN A 498 -16.77 45.44 -16.50
CA GLN A 498 -16.68 46.17 -17.77
C GLN A 498 -15.43 47.06 -17.75
N SER A 499 -14.48 46.79 -18.63
CA SER A 499 -13.24 47.56 -18.76
C SER A 499 -12.97 47.76 -20.25
N GLY A 500 -13.59 48.80 -20.82
CA GLY A 500 -13.27 49.34 -22.14
C GLY A 500 -13.15 48.31 -23.28
N GLY A 501 -14.23 47.61 -23.63
CA GLY A 501 -14.25 46.57 -24.65
C GLY A 501 -15.26 45.47 -24.30
N ARG A 502 -14.99 44.21 -24.66
CA ARG A 502 -15.81 43.06 -24.29
C ARG A 502 -15.82 42.90 -22.77
N GLY A 503 -16.99 42.93 -22.14
CA GLY A 503 -17.17 42.77 -20.70
C GLY A 503 -16.94 41.31 -20.26
N GLN A 504 -17.02 41.08 -18.96
CA GLN A 504 -17.04 39.74 -18.35
C GLN A 504 -18.32 39.60 -17.52
N TYR A 505 -19.04 38.51 -17.74
CA TYR A 505 -20.29 38.22 -17.04
C TYR A 505 -20.41 36.76 -16.68
N GLY A 506 -20.59 36.46 -15.42
CA GLY A 506 -20.92 35.13 -14.89
C GLY A 506 -21.86 35.30 -13.69
N HIS A 507 -22.98 34.58 -13.70
CA HIS A 507 -23.95 34.62 -12.62
C HIS A 507 -24.37 33.22 -12.24
N VAL A 508 -24.12 32.84 -11.00
CA VAL A 508 -24.40 31.51 -10.44
C VAL A 508 -25.19 31.63 -9.14
N LYS A 509 -26.17 30.73 -8.99
CA LYS A 509 -26.83 30.51 -7.71
C LYS A 509 -26.52 29.10 -7.24
N ILE A 510 -25.85 28.99 -6.11
CA ILE A 510 -25.42 27.73 -5.56
C ILE A 510 -25.96 27.55 -4.14
N ARG A 511 -26.22 26.29 -3.82
CA ARG A 511 -26.47 25.83 -2.45
C ARG A 511 -25.30 24.97 -2.03
N VAL A 512 -24.67 25.33 -0.91
CA VAL A 512 -23.56 24.55 -0.32
C VAL A 512 -24.07 23.91 0.95
N TYR A 513 -23.81 22.62 1.14
CA TYR A 513 -24.30 21.84 2.27
C TYR A 513 -23.23 20.84 2.73
N PRO A 514 -23.26 20.44 4.04
CA PRO A 514 -22.36 19.44 4.57
C PRO A 514 -22.70 18.05 4.04
N ARG A 515 -21.68 17.20 3.90
CA ARG A 515 -21.82 15.76 3.64
C ARG A 515 -21.31 14.97 4.86
N GLU A 516 -21.53 13.68 4.87
CA GLU A 516 -20.97 12.78 5.88
C GLU A 516 -19.44 12.79 5.82
N ALA A 517 -18.80 12.58 6.97
CA ALA A 517 -17.34 12.52 7.07
C ALA A 517 -16.77 11.46 6.13
N GLY A 518 -15.77 11.83 5.34
CA GLY A 518 -15.15 10.96 4.35
C GLY A 518 -15.94 10.80 3.03
N ALA A 519 -17.09 11.46 2.88
CA ALA A 519 -17.90 11.37 1.66
C ALA A 519 -17.33 12.21 0.49
N GLY A 520 -16.34 13.08 0.77
CA GLY A 520 -15.67 13.91 -0.23
C GLY A 520 -16.57 14.99 -0.86
N PHE A 521 -16.14 15.49 -2.00
CA PHE A 521 -16.84 16.53 -2.74
C PHE A 521 -17.94 15.95 -3.65
N GLU A 522 -19.08 16.64 -3.74
CA GLU A 522 -20.15 16.34 -4.68
C GLU A 522 -20.60 17.60 -5.40
N PHE A 523 -20.64 17.55 -6.71
CA PHE A 523 -21.22 18.63 -7.51
C PHE A 523 -22.52 18.15 -8.15
N LYS A 524 -23.61 18.85 -7.86
CA LYS A 524 -24.94 18.56 -8.40
C LYS A 524 -25.39 19.68 -9.33
N ASN A 525 -25.61 19.34 -10.58
CA ASN A 525 -26.19 20.28 -11.55
C ASN A 525 -27.72 20.14 -11.60
N SER A 526 -28.42 21.15 -11.15
CA SER A 526 -29.89 21.24 -11.15
C SER A 526 -30.42 22.37 -12.04
N ILE A 527 -29.62 22.83 -13.02
CA ILE A 527 -30.01 23.86 -13.96
C ILE A 527 -31.18 23.37 -14.83
N VAL A 528 -32.23 24.17 -14.90
CA VAL A 528 -33.41 23.92 -15.72
C VAL A 528 -33.55 25.04 -16.77
N GLY A 529 -34.07 24.71 -17.97
CA GLY A 529 -34.42 25.67 -19.00
C GLY A 529 -33.23 26.38 -19.67
N GLY A 530 -32.00 25.90 -19.49
CA GLY A 530 -30.83 26.51 -20.15
C GLY A 530 -30.39 27.87 -19.56
N ALA A 531 -30.72 28.12 -18.29
CA ALA A 531 -30.34 29.35 -17.59
C ALA A 531 -28.81 29.61 -17.63
N ILE A 532 -28.03 28.55 -17.63
CA ILE A 532 -26.58 28.55 -17.88
C ILE A 532 -26.31 27.58 -19.02
N PRO A 533 -25.59 27.97 -20.08
CA PRO A 533 -25.15 27.07 -21.16
C PRO A 533 -24.29 25.92 -20.61
N LYS A 534 -24.52 24.70 -21.16
CA LYS A 534 -23.85 23.48 -20.67
C LYS A 534 -22.32 23.55 -20.70
N GLU A 535 -21.75 24.28 -21.64
CA GLU A 535 -20.31 24.49 -21.83
C GLU A 535 -19.64 25.19 -20.65
N TYR A 536 -20.37 25.96 -19.85
CA TYR A 536 -19.82 26.69 -18.69
C TYR A 536 -19.88 25.88 -17.39
N ILE A 537 -20.69 24.81 -17.33
CA ILE A 537 -20.91 24.03 -16.12
C ILE A 537 -19.62 23.38 -15.59
N PRO A 538 -18.76 22.74 -16.46
CA PRO A 538 -17.49 22.19 -15.98
C PRO A 538 -16.55 23.25 -15.39
N LYS A 539 -16.60 24.49 -15.91
CA LYS A 539 -15.77 25.60 -15.39
C LYS A 539 -16.31 26.17 -14.08
N ILE A 540 -17.59 26.06 -13.84
CA ILE A 540 -18.21 26.40 -12.54
C ILE A 540 -17.71 25.38 -11.49
N GLU A 541 -17.78 24.09 -11.79
CA GLU A 541 -17.27 23.03 -10.93
C GLU A 541 -15.77 23.22 -10.64
N GLU A 542 -14.94 23.44 -11.67
CA GLU A 542 -13.51 23.72 -11.54
C GLU A 542 -13.25 24.94 -10.63
N GLY A 543 -14.01 26.00 -10.77
CA GLY A 543 -13.89 27.20 -9.93
C GLY A 543 -14.27 26.96 -8.46
N ILE A 544 -15.21 26.05 -8.19
CA ILE A 544 -15.58 25.65 -6.84
C ILE A 544 -14.46 24.80 -6.24
N VAL A 545 -13.96 23.80 -6.96
CA VAL A 545 -12.88 22.92 -6.50
C VAL A 545 -11.63 23.73 -6.16
N GLU A 546 -11.23 24.66 -7.01
CA GLU A 546 -10.11 25.57 -6.70
C GLU A 546 -10.36 26.45 -5.47
N ALA A 547 -11.61 26.89 -5.26
CA ALA A 547 -11.94 27.68 -4.08
C ALA A 547 -11.91 26.86 -2.78
N MET A 548 -12.16 25.54 -2.87
CA MET A 548 -12.09 24.62 -1.73
C MET A 548 -10.66 24.46 -1.20
N GLU A 549 -9.63 24.70 -1.99
CA GLU A 549 -8.23 24.61 -1.55
C GLU A 549 -7.88 25.62 -0.43
N ASN A 550 -8.67 26.70 -0.30
CA ASN A 550 -8.45 27.75 0.68
C ASN A 550 -9.71 28.00 1.50
N GLY A 551 -9.82 27.31 2.62
CA GLY A 551 -10.96 27.41 3.53
C GLY A 551 -11.06 28.74 4.26
N PRO A 552 -12.24 29.09 4.79
CA PRO A 552 -12.55 30.41 5.35
C PRO A 552 -12.01 30.66 6.77
N ILE A 553 -11.55 29.62 7.51
CA ILE A 553 -11.08 29.77 8.90
C ILE A 553 -9.57 30.02 8.95
N ALA A 554 -8.79 29.13 8.39
CA ALA A 554 -7.34 29.13 8.47
C ALA A 554 -6.66 28.84 7.12
N GLY A 555 -7.43 28.80 6.03
CA GLY A 555 -6.93 28.58 4.68
C GLY A 555 -6.65 27.13 4.34
N TYR A 556 -7.12 26.18 5.14
CA TYR A 556 -6.98 24.76 4.83
C TYR A 556 -8.06 24.28 3.85
N GLN A 557 -7.77 23.18 3.17
CA GLN A 557 -8.68 22.60 2.20
C GLN A 557 -10.03 22.25 2.83
N VAL A 558 -11.11 22.67 2.16
CA VAL A 558 -12.48 22.31 2.55
C VAL A 558 -12.82 20.93 2.01
N VAL A 559 -13.34 20.04 2.87
CA VAL A 559 -13.68 18.65 2.54
C VAL A 559 -15.13 18.32 2.96
N ASP A 560 -15.66 17.22 2.44
CA ASP A 560 -16.97 16.67 2.80
C ASP A 560 -18.13 17.67 2.63
N VAL A 561 -18.16 18.27 1.44
CA VAL A 561 -19.19 19.27 1.08
C VAL A 561 -19.85 18.94 -0.25
N GLY A 562 -21.14 19.23 -0.32
CA GLY A 562 -21.89 19.19 -1.55
C GLY A 562 -22.22 20.58 -2.04
N VAL A 563 -22.20 20.76 -3.36
CA VAL A 563 -22.60 22.01 -4.01
C VAL A 563 -23.63 21.71 -5.09
N GLU A 564 -24.79 22.28 -4.95
CA GLU A 564 -25.85 22.25 -5.94
C GLU A 564 -25.89 23.58 -6.70
N LEU A 565 -25.63 23.51 -8.01
CA LEU A 565 -25.86 24.64 -8.92
C LEU A 565 -27.32 24.56 -9.40
N TYR A 566 -28.18 25.45 -8.91
CA TYR A 566 -29.62 25.34 -9.17
C TYR A 566 -30.20 26.44 -10.06
N ASP A 567 -29.50 27.58 -10.22
CA ASP A 567 -29.94 28.67 -11.09
C ASP A 567 -28.76 29.59 -11.47
N GLY A 568 -29.01 30.53 -12.35
CA GLY A 568 -28.05 31.52 -12.78
C GLY A 568 -28.52 32.27 -14.02
N SER A 569 -27.63 33.04 -14.64
CA SER A 569 -27.92 33.66 -15.94
C SER A 569 -26.62 33.91 -16.71
N TYR A 570 -26.72 34.06 -18.00
CA TYR A 570 -25.61 34.38 -18.86
C TYR A 570 -25.93 35.60 -19.73
N HIS A 571 -24.90 36.19 -20.31
CA HIS A 571 -24.99 37.28 -21.26
C HIS A 571 -24.36 36.82 -22.60
N GLU A 572 -25.09 36.98 -23.73
CA GLU A 572 -24.68 36.44 -25.01
C GLU A 572 -23.30 36.92 -25.49
N VAL A 573 -22.87 38.11 -25.11
CA VAL A 573 -21.61 38.73 -25.57
C VAL A 573 -20.51 38.64 -24.49
N ASP A 574 -20.86 38.88 -23.23
CA ASP A 574 -19.90 39.10 -22.13
C ASP A 574 -19.64 37.85 -21.28
N SER A 575 -20.42 36.76 -21.44
CA SER A 575 -20.18 35.53 -20.74
C SER A 575 -18.99 34.78 -21.33
N SER A 576 -18.21 34.19 -20.43
CA SER A 576 -17.04 33.36 -20.77
C SER A 576 -16.83 32.30 -19.71
N GLU A 577 -16.10 31.22 -20.06
CA GLU A 577 -15.69 30.18 -19.12
C GLU A 577 -14.99 30.78 -17.88
N MET A 578 -14.08 31.74 -18.08
CA MET A 578 -13.35 32.39 -16.99
C MET A 578 -14.28 33.20 -16.10
N ALA A 579 -15.26 33.90 -16.64
CA ALA A 579 -16.19 34.70 -15.84
C ALA A 579 -17.07 33.83 -14.95
N PHE A 580 -17.54 32.67 -15.44
CA PHE A 580 -18.27 31.70 -14.66
C PHE A 580 -17.39 30.98 -13.61
N LYS A 581 -16.15 30.65 -13.94
CA LYS A 581 -15.18 30.12 -12.99
C LYS A 581 -14.95 31.06 -11.81
N ILE A 582 -14.74 32.34 -12.09
CA ILE A 582 -14.56 33.38 -11.06
C ILE A 582 -15.85 33.57 -10.23
N ALA A 583 -17.02 33.65 -10.88
CA ALA A 583 -18.30 33.79 -10.20
C ALA A 583 -18.55 32.60 -9.25
N ALA A 584 -18.27 31.41 -9.68
CA ALA A 584 -18.39 30.18 -8.89
C ALA A 584 -17.43 30.15 -7.70
N SER A 585 -16.17 30.49 -7.91
CA SER A 585 -15.15 30.60 -6.85
C SER A 585 -15.56 31.62 -5.79
N MET A 586 -16.04 32.81 -6.21
CA MET A 586 -16.54 33.86 -5.28
C MET A 586 -17.77 33.35 -4.52
N ALA A 587 -18.73 32.73 -5.21
CA ALA A 587 -19.94 32.18 -4.61
C ALA A 587 -19.62 31.17 -3.54
N PHE A 588 -18.73 30.21 -3.83
CA PHE A 588 -18.32 29.17 -2.88
C PHE A 588 -17.64 29.79 -1.65
N ARG A 589 -16.70 30.71 -1.82
CA ARG A 589 -16.01 31.38 -0.70
C ARG A 589 -16.98 32.14 0.22
N GLU A 590 -18.00 32.76 -0.36
CA GLU A 590 -19.04 33.44 0.42
C GLU A 590 -19.94 32.43 1.14
N ALA A 591 -20.34 31.35 0.46
CA ALA A 591 -21.14 30.27 1.03
C ALA A 591 -20.42 29.59 2.19
N ALA A 592 -19.14 29.27 2.02
CA ALA A 592 -18.33 28.61 3.03
C ALA A 592 -18.26 29.44 4.34
N LYS A 593 -18.13 30.76 4.25
CA LYS A 593 -18.17 31.66 5.44
C LYS A 593 -19.50 31.62 6.17
N LYS A 594 -20.62 31.51 5.44
CA LYS A 594 -21.98 31.48 6.00
C LYS A 594 -22.44 30.12 6.51
N ALA A 595 -21.88 29.05 5.96
CA ALA A 595 -22.27 27.66 6.24
C ALA A 595 -21.64 27.08 7.52
N LYS A 596 -21.32 27.91 8.49
CA LYS A 596 -20.73 27.52 9.79
C LYS A 596 -19.50 26.62 9.60
N PRO A 597 -18.41 27.14 9.07
CA PRO A 597 -17.20 26.36 8.87
C PRO A 597 -16.59 25.93 10.21
N VAL A 598 -15.98 24.74 10.22
CA VAL A 598 -15.23 24.18 11.35
C VAL A 598 -13.89 23.65 10.88
N LEU A 599 -12.88 23.76 11.76
CA LEU A 599 -11.56 23.21 11.52
C LEU A 599 -11.53 21.73 11.96
N LEU A 600 -10.91 20.89 11.15
CA LEU A 600 -10.75 19.47 11.39
C LEU A 600 -9.27 19.14 11.64
N GLU A 601 -9.03 18.30 12.63
CA GLU A 601 -7.71 17.73 12.92
C GLU A 601 -7.68 16.22 12.60
N PRO A 602 -6.54 15.71 12.10
CA PRO A 602 -6.40 14.28 11.85
C PRO A 602 -6.29 13.51 13.17
N ILE A 603 -7.09 12.46 13.29
CA ILE A 603 -7.12 11.53 14.42
C ILE A 603 -6.41 10.25 14.04
N MET A 604 -5.44 9.86 14.84
CA MET A 604 -4.68 8.65 14.66
C MET A 604 -5.28 7.50 15.48
N LYS A 605 -5.47 6.37 14.83
CA LYS A 605 -5.70 5.10 15.53
C LYS A 605 -4.35 4.62 16.03
N VAL A 606 -4.20 4.56 17.35
CA VAL A 606 -2.95 4.21 18.03
C VAL A 606 -3.15 2.90 18.76
N GLU A 607 -2.20 1.98 18.61
CA GLU A 607 -2.10 0.79 19.46
C GLU A 607 -0.73 0.79 20.14
N VAL A 608 -0.74 0.74 21.45
CA VAL A 608 0.47 0.73 22.28
C VAL A 608 0.57 -0.60 22.99
N THR A 609 1.64 -1.33 22.73
CA THR A 609 1.91 -2.61 23.39
C THR A 609 3.00 -2.42 24.45
N VAL A 610 2.67 -2.73 25.68
CA VAL A 610 3.57 -2.58 26.85
C VAL A 610 3.41 -3.77 27.79
N PRO A 611 4.42 -4.07 28.62
CA PRO A 611 4.23 -4.97 29.78
C PRO A 611 3.13 -4.43 30.71
N GLU A 612 2.42 -5.32 31.38
CA GLU A 612 1.29 -4.98 32.28
C GLU A 612 1.63 -3.92 33.30
N ASP A 613 2.85 -3.94 33.85
CA ASP A 613 3.36 -3.00 34.86
C ASP A 613 3.29 -1.52 34.38
N TYR A 614 3.34 -1.27 33.10
CA TYR A 614 3.33 0.09 32.50
C TYR A 614 1.98 0.52 31.97
N MET A 615 0.95 -0.33 32.03
CA MET A 615 -0.37 -0.06 31.47
C MET A 615 -0.98 1.24 32.01
N GLY A 616 -0.92 1.45 33.33
CA GLY A 616 -1.49 2.63 33.98
C GLY A 616 -0.82 3.93 33.52
N ASP A 617 0.50 3.96 33.44
CA ASP A 617 1.27 5.13 33.03
C ASP A 617 1.00 5.48 31.56
N VAL A 618 0.88 4.47 30.69
CA VAL A 618 0.61 4.65 29.27
C VAL A 618 -0.83 5.13 29.03
N ILE A 619 -1.82 4.58 29.72
CA ILE A 619 -3.21 5.06 29.67
C ILE A 619 -3.30 6.52 30.13
N GLY A 620 -2.61 6.86 31.21
CA GLY A 620 -2.53 8.23 31.72
C GLY A 620 -1.89 9.18 30.71
N ASP A 621 -0.81 8.76 30.06
CA ASP A 621 -0.14 9.55 29.03
C ASP A 621 -1.01 9.77 27.79
N ILE A 622 -1.60 8.71 27.26
CA ILE A 622 -2.53 8.79 26.09
C ILE A 622 -3.70 9.74 26.43
N SER A 623 -4.28 9.62 27.62
CA SER A 623 -5.37 10.49 28.07
C SER A 623 -4.95 11.96 28.17
N SER A 624 -3.73 12.23 28.65
CA SER A 624 -3.17 13.58 28.71
C SER A 624 -2.96 14.21 27.33
N ARG A 625 -2.83 13.39 26.29
CA ARG A 625 -2.70 13.75 24.88
C ARG A 625 -4.05 13.85 24.16
N ARG A 626 -5.12 14.09 24.88
CA ARG A 626 -6.50 14.11 24.35
C ARG A 626 -6.92 12.79 23.73
N GLY A 627 -6.22 11.72 24.04
CA GLY A 627 -6.53 10.38 23.54
C GLY A 627 -7.80 9.81 24.15
N ARG A 628 -8.61 9.18 23.30
CA ARG A 628 -9.79 8.44 23.71
C ARG A 628 -9.46 6.94 23.65
N ILE A 629 -9.38 6.33 24.84
CA ILE A 629 -9.13 4.89 24.96
C ILE A 629 -10.36 4.13 24.46
N GLU A 630 -10.16 3.18 23.55
CA GLU A 630 -11.21 2.29 23.07
C GLU A 630 -11.27 0.97 23.83
N GLY A 631 -10.11 0.47 24.25
CA GLY A 631 -10.00 -0.79 24.96
C GLY A 631 -8.56 -1.22 25.15
N SER A 632 -8.39 -2.29 25.90
CA SER A 632 -7.11 -2.95 26.07
C SER A 632 -7.28 -4.46 26.04
N ASP A 633 -6.37 -5.15 25.38
CA ASP A 633 -6.32 -6.60 25.30
C ASP A 633 -5.05 -7.09 26.01
N MET A 634 -5.21 -8.09 26.87
CA MET A 634 -4.09 -8.70 27.59
C MET A 634 -3.64 -9.96 26.85
N ASN A 635 -2.36 -10.02 26.52
CA ASN A 635 -1.77 -11.14 25.80
C ASN A 635 -0.42 -11.51 26.43
N MET A 636 -0.36 -12.64 27.12
CA MET A 636 0.88 -13.24 27.67
C MET A 636 1.80 -12.26 28.45
N GLY A 637 1.23 -11.42 29.34
CA GLY A 637 1.99 -10.47 30.13
C GLY A 637 2.34 -9.15 29.41
N ALA A 638 1.83 -8.96 28.21
CA ALA A 638 1.81 -7.68 27.51
C ALA A 638 0.38 -7.20 27.32
N VAL A 639 0.18 -5.89 27.39
CA VAL A 639 -1.12 -5.25 27.19
C VAL A 639 -1.05 -4.41 25.91
N ALA A 640 -1.98 -4.64 25.01
CA ALA A 640 -2.19 -3.81 23.82
C ALA A 640 -3.32 -2.81 24.11
N ILE A 641 -3.00 -1.52 24.20
CA ILE A 641 -3.91 -0.42 24.47
C ILE A 641 -4.28 0.24 23.15
N ARG A 642 -5.56 0.28 22.82
CA ARG A 642 -6.07 0.93 21.61
C ARG A 642 -6.71 2.27 21.95
N ALA A 643 -6.38 3.29 21.18
CA ALA A 643 -6.89 4.63 21.38
C ALA A 643 -6.98 5.42 20.08
N PHE A 644 -7.82 6.44 20.08
CA PHE A 644 -7.78 7.51 19.09
C PHE A 644 -7.12 8.74 19.69
N VAL A 645 -6.08 9.26 19.02
CA VAL A 645 -5.31 10.39 19.52
C VAL A 645 -5.09 11.41 18.38
N PRO A 646 -5.29 12.71 18.61
CA PRO A 646 -4.94 13.71 17.61
C PRO A 646 -3.47 13.66 17.23
N LEU A 647 -3.17 13.75 15.93
CA LEU A 647 -1.78 13.71 15.43
C LEU A 647 -0.89 14.77 16.09
N SER A 648 -1.42 15.96 16.32
CA SER A 648 -0.70 17.06 16.97
C SER A 648 -0.12 16.70 18.36
N GLU A 649 -0.75 15.74 19.05
CA GLU A 649 -0.36 15.29 20.38
C GLU A 649 0.59 14.08 20.34
N MET A 650 0.80 13.50 19.15
CA MET A 650 1.65 12.31 18.98
C MET A 650 3.12 12.63 18.69
N PHE A 651 3.44 13.90 18.38
CA PHE A 651 4.83 14.28 18.13
C PHE A 651 5.71 14.05 19.37
N GLY A 652 6.82 13.33 19.17
CA GLY A 652 7.74 12.95 20.26
C GLY A 652 7.25 11.77 21.12
N TYR A 653 6.08 11.20 20.82
CA TYR A 653 5.51 10.10 21.62
C TYR A 653 6.42 8.89 21.71
N ALA A 654 7.15 8.54 20.63
CA ALA A 654 8.11 7.42 20.63
C ALA A 654 9.16 7.57 21.77
N THR A 655 9.69 8.78 21.95
CA THR A 655 10.69 9.09 22.99
C THR A 655 10.05 9.01 24.38
N ASP A 656 8.87 9.57 24.54
CA ASP A 656 8.16 9.57 25.83
C ASP A 656 7.75 8.15 26.24
N LEU A 657 7.25 7.35 25.31
CA LEU A 657 6.90 5.95 25.56
C LEU A 657 8.13 5.12 25.96
N ARG A 658 9.25 5.27 25.24
CA ARG A 658 10.51 4.58 25.58
C ARG A 658 11.00 4.97 26.95
N SER A 659 10.96 6.25 27.29
CA SER A 659 11.36 6.75 28.60
C SER A 659 10.49 6.17 29.74
N LYS A 660 9.17 6.13 29.57
CA LYS A 660 8.22 5.63 30.57
C LYS A 660 8.24 4.11 30.71
N THR A 661 8.55 3.38 29.66
CA THR A 661 8.52 1.90 29.64
C THR A 661 9.90 1.27 29.67
N GLN A 662 10.95 2.05 29.96
CA GLN A 662 12.34 1.58 29.94
C GLN A 662 12.72 0.89 28.63
N GLY A 663 12.23 1.41 27.51
CA GLY A 663 12.47 0.87 26.16
C GLY A 663 11.62 -0.36 25.78
N ARG A 664 10.72 -0.82 26.67
CA ARG A 664 9.90 -2.03 26.43
C ARG A 664 8.59 -1.77 25.69
N GLY A 665 8.16 -0.50 25.63
CA GLY A 665 6.93 -0.12 24.92
C GLY A 665 7.19 0.04 23.44
N VAL A 666 6.26 -0.47 22.63
CA VAL A 666 6.19 -0.23 21.21
C VAL A 666 4.81 0.32 20.85
N TYR A 667 4.72 1.14 19.83
CA TYR A 667 3.44 1.60 19.36
C TYR A 667 3.40 1.61 17.83
N VAL A 668 2.19 1.53 17.33
CA VAL A 668 1.88 1.79 15.93
C VAL A 668 0.76 2.81 15.87
N MET A 669 0.79 3.67 14.88
CA MET A 669 -0.30 4.61 14.62
C MET A 669 -0.56 4.68 13.13
N GLN A 670 -1.82 4.89 12.79
CA GLN A 670 -2.26 5.14 11.42
C GLN A 670 -3.33 6.21 11.44
N MET A 671 -3.37 7.01 10.39
CA MET A 671 -4.47 7.95 10.19
C MET A 671 -5.78 7.18 10.05
N ASP A 672 -6.80 7.58 10.82
CA ASP A 672 -8.11 6.95 10.80
C ASP A 672 -9.17 7.87 10.20
N HIS A 673 -9.38 9.03 10.81
CA HIS A 673 -10.39 9.99 10.37
C HIS A 673 -10.02 11.42 10.79
N PHE A 674 -10.84 12.37 10.38
CA PHE A 674 -10.78 13.75 10.85
C PHE A 674 -11.90 14.02 11.85
N GLU A 675 -11.60 14.75 12.95
CA GLU A 675 -12.59 15.21 13.91
C GLU A 675 -12.51 16.76 14.04
N LYS A 676 -13.60 17.35 14.51
CA LYS A 676 -13.64 18.78 14.77
C LYS A 676 -12.60 19.16 15.83
N LEU A 677 -11.74 20.12 15.50
CA LEU A 677 -10.80 20.69 16.45
C LEU A 677 -11.57 21.48 17.54
N PRO A 678 -11.23 21.32 18.82
CA PRO A 678 -11.80 22.12 19.88
C PRO A 678 -11.58 23.62 19.66
N ASP A 679 -12.63 24.43 19.87
CA ASP A 679 -12.64 25.86 19.53
C ASP A 679 -11.55 26.66 20.27
N ASN A 680 -11.15 26.23 21.48
CA ASN A 680 -10.07 26.83 22.25
C ASN A 680 -8.65 26.61 21.67
N LEU A 681 -8.49 25.70 20.73
CA LEU A 681 -7.21 25.44 20.07
C LEU A 681 -7.07 26.15 18.72
N ILE A 682 -8.16 26.64 18.14
CA ILE A 682 -8.16 27.33 16.85
C ILE A 682 -7.27 28.58 16.89
N GLU A 683 -7.31 29.33 18.01
CA GLU A 683 -6.47 30.55 18.18
C GLU A 683 -4.96 30.26 18.17
N LYS A 684 -4.56 29.01 18.52
CA LYS A 684 -3.14 28.61 18.52
C LYS A 684 -2.63 28.28 17.11
N ILE A 685 -3.52 27.91 16.21
CA ILE A 685 -3.17 27.52 14.84
C ILE A 685 -3.11 28.74 13.95
N ASN A 686 -3.90 29.78 14.22
CA ASN A 686 -3.93 31.04 13.48
C ASN A 686 -2.79 32.03 13.85
N LYS A 687 -1.91 31.63 14.78
CA LYS A 687 -0.69 32.38 15.15
C LYS A 687 0.56 31.73 14.55
#